data_e8ad26759cb389755cd82d7119c227c9
#
_entry.id   e8ad26759cb389755cd82d7119c227c9
#
_cell.length_a   1.000
_cell.length_b   1.000
_cell.length_c   1.000
_cell.angle_alpha   90.00
_cell.angle_beta   90.00
_cell.angle_gamma   90.00
#
_symmetry.space_group_name_H-M   'P 1'
#
loop_
_entity.id
_entity.type
_entity.pdbx_description
1 polymer ?
#
loop_
_entity_poly.entity_id
_entity_poly.type
_entity_poly.pdbx_seq_one_letter_code
_entity_poly.pdbx_strand_id
1 'polypeptide(L)'
;MKKLEEYELKRLKEIIRLVKEELQRNNILYSRLLQDVCDEEIIYSMSIKYDNKIKNLEKSLLIPYFARIDFKADDEISSEKIYIGKTNVFDENSKIAVVDWRAPISSIYYDGKIGRTQYECPEGIIKGELSLKRQYIIENAKLIDYNDVDITTNDQLLQDCLNENSDVRLKNIVSTIQSEQNKIIRANMFKPLIVQGVAGSGKTTVALHRIAYLVYTYEKNFKPEEFLIIAPNKFFLDYISNVLPDLGVDYVRQQTFEEFSSEFIGGKLEIEDPNIELAKIVNEGRDKTRLIQDSARFKSSIKYKEVIDEYLTNLINKLLPQEDFKIVNYVIVEHQEIKRILQETLSRNCVKESIDIVSNILQKKVSNISNELIEKITSNRRMKINNIDRNLDEETQQRLRKKIFEETEYEVTQLLRGGKKLVTDYIKQIKLDKSIEYYKKIIASKQSFLKYIDEELYSFIVDNFNQKIKKKIIEYEDLTPLLYIQYKIFGLNERLTLKHIVIDEAQDFSEFQFFVLNEVLQNNKSITILGDIAQGIYSYRGTKDWNRINEIVFDNEASIERLDNSYRTTVEIMNEANKIIDKIKEKENIKLAIPISRHREKVNYIKTENFDGKIKIIENKIMELKNKGYRNIAIIAKNSKICNKIYKRIIEKNIKVELISEDLIKYDGGITIVPSYLSKGLEFDNVIVADFNSYDNSEVDIKLLYVALTRAMHTLDIIF
;
A
#
# COMPACT_ATOMS: atom_id res chain seq x y z
N MET A 1 28.40 38.33 -15.19
CA MET A 1 27.10 37.74 -15.63
C MET A 1 27.15 37.20 -17.06
N LYS A 2 27.33 38.01 -18.12
CA LYS A 2 27.31 37.50 -19.52
C LYS A 2 28.22 36.30 -19.84
N LYS A 3 29.44 36.20 -19.32
CA LYS A 3 30.33 35.04 -19.55
C LYS A 3 29.85 33.74 -18.87
N LEU A 4 29.21 33.84 -17.71
CA LEU A 4 28.68 32.71 -17.00
C LEU A 4 27.42 32.17 -17.69
N GLU A 5 26.54 33.06 -18.12
CA GLU A 5 25.35 32.75 -18.91
C GLU A 5 25.71 32.06 -20.24
N GLU A 6 26.75 32.54 -20.92
CA GLU A 6 27.25 31.93 -22.16
C GLU A 6 27.81 30.51 -21.92
N TYR A 7 28.50 30.30 -20.80
CA TYR A 7 28.98 28.98 -20.40
C TYR A 7 27.81 27.99 -20.17
N GLU A 8 26.78 28.38 -19.41
CA GLU A 8 25.63 27.54 -19.12
C GLU A 8 24.80 27.22 -20.38
N LEU A 9 24.61 28.19 -21.26
CA LEU A 9 23.96 28.00 -22.57
C LEU A 9 24.75 27.03 -23.47
N LYS A 10 26.08 27.12 -23.48
CA LYS A 10 26.92 26.19 -24.24
C LYS A 10 26.83 24.78 -23.68
N ARG A 11 26.85 24.65 -22.36
CA ARG A 11 26.73 23.34 -21.69
C ARG A 11 25.37 22.72 -21.91
N LEU A 12 24.28 23.47 -21.86
CA LEU A 12 22.95 22.99 -22.19
C LEU A 12 22.87 22.41 -23.61
N LYS A 13 23.39 23.13 -24.59
CA LYS A 13 23.44 22.67 -25.98
C LYS A 13 24.26 21.40 -26.14
N GLU A 14 25.37 21.27 -25.46
CA GLU A 14 26.20 20.09 -25.44
C GLU A 14 25.46 18.87 -24.86
N ILE A 15 24.81 19.00 -23.69
CA ILE A 15 24.06 17.93 -23.07
C ILE A 15 22.88 17.51 -23.95
N ILE A 16 22.15 18.45 -24.56
CA ILE A 16 21.05 18.11 -25.48
C ILE A 16 21.59 17.29 -26.67
N ARG A 17 22.78 17.62 -27.20
CA ARG A 17 23.44 16.82 -28.24
C ARG A 17 23.69 15.39 -27.76
N LEU A 18 24.29 15.24 -26.56
CA LEU A 18 24.55 13.92 -25.97
C LEU A 18 23.29 13.10 -25.76
N VAL A 19 22.21 13.71 -25.28
CA VAL A 19 20.90 13.05 -25.14
C VAL A 19 20.39 12.53 -26.48
N LYS A 20 20.50 13.33 -27.55
CA LYS A 20 20.09 12.92 -28.90
C LYS A 20 20.90 11.71 -29.41
N GLU A 21 22.21 11.76 -29.23
CA GLU A 21 23.12 10.67 -29.63
C GLU A 21 22.85 9.39 -28.83
N GLU A 22 22.63 9.49 -27.51
CA GLU A 22 22.28 8.35 -26.67
C GLU A 22 20.90 7.78 -27.04
N LEU A 23 19.91 8.65 -27.32
CA LEU A 23 18.59 8.25 -27.80
C LEU A 23 18.69 7.46 -29.11
N GLN A 24 19.46 7.95 -30.06
CA GLN A 24 19.68 7.28 -31.34
C GLN A 24 20.35 5.89 -31.15
N ARG A 25 21.37 5.81 -30.30
CA ARG A 25 22.03 4.52 -29.96
C ARG A 25 21.04 3.53 -29.35
N ASN A 26 20.21 3.95 -28.40
CA ASN A 26 19.24 3.06 -27.75
C ASN A 26 18.14 2.62 -28.73
N ASN A 27 17.67 3.47 -29.63
CA ASN A 27 16.71 3.10 -30.67
C ASN A 27 17.27 2.03 -31.63
N ILE A 28 18.55 2.15 -32.03
CA ILE A 28 19.22 1.13 -32.86
C ILE A 28 19.34 -0.19 -32.10
N LEU A 29 19.76 -0.17 -30.84
CA LEU A 29 19.90 -1.37 -30.01
C LEU A 29 18.55 -2.05 -29.77
N TYR A 30 17.51 -1.27 -29.51
CA TYR A 30 16.14 -1.76 -29.35
C TYR A 30 15.61 -2.42 -30.62
N SER A 31 15.85 -1.79 -31.78
CA SER A 31 15.44 -2.36 -33.08
C SER A 31 16.17 -3.67 -33.39
N ARG A 32 17.44 -3.80 -32.99
CA ARG A 32 18.21 -5.05 -33.16
C ARG A 32 17.69 -6.14 -32.22
N LEU A 33 17.42 -5.80 -30.95
CA LEU A 33 16.86 -6.75 -29.97
C LEU A 33 15.57 -7.39 -30.46
N LEU A 34 14.70 -6.62 -31.11
CA LEU A 34 13.43 -7.13 -31.68
C LEU A 34 13.62 -8.03 -32.92
N GLN A 35 14.80 -8.03 -33.54
CA GLN A 35 15.15 -8.89 -34.69
C GLN A 35 15.93 -10.14 -34.30
N ASP A 36 16.48 -10.20 -33.07
CA ASP A 36 17.27 -11.34 -32.61
C ASP A 36 16.36 -12.52 -32.23
N VAL A 37 16.77 -13.73 -32.62
CA VAL A 37 16.09 -14.98 -32.30
C VAL A 37 16.60 -15.47 -30.93
N CYS A 38 16.14 -14.83 -29.86
CA CYS A 38 16.41 -15.22 -28.47
C CYS A 38 15.15 -15.73 -27.78
N ASP A 39 15.30 -16.20 -26.55
CA ASP A 39 14.20 -16.59 -25.68
C ASP A 39 13.21 -15.44 -25.48
N GLU A 40 11.90 -15.69 -25.69
CA GLU A 40 10.83 -14.68 -25.65
C GLU A 40 10.79 -13.94 -24.31
N GLU A 41 11.06 -14.60 -23.17
CA GLU A 41 11.10 -13.95 -21.85
C GLU A 41 12.26 -12.95 -21.73
N ILE A 42 13.41 -13.26 -22.31
CA ILE A 42 14.58 -12.37 -22.30
C ILE A 42 14.32 -11.17 -23.18
N ILE A 43 13.78 -11.38 -24.38
CA ILE A 43 13.40 -10.29 -25.30
C ILE A 43 12.39 -9.36 -24.63
N TYR A 44 11.36 -9.93 -24.01
CA TYR A 44 10.32 -9.15 -23.32
C TYR A 44 10.91 -8.30 -22.19
N SER A 45 11.73 -8.88 -21.33
CA SER A 45 12.35 -8.15 -20.20
C SER A 45 13.30 -7.04 -20.66
N MET A 46 14.07 -7.29 -21.72
CA MET A 46 15.01 -6.30 -22.28
C MET A 46 14.26 -5.21 -23.06
N SER A 47 13.20 -5.56 -23.79
CA SER A 47 12.39 -4.58 -24.53
C SER A 47 11.77 -3.54 -23.59
N ILE A 48 11.26 -3.95 -22.45
CA ILE A 48 10.75 -3.03 -21.41
C ILE A 48 11.85 -2.06 -20.94
N LYS A 49 13.07 -2.57 -20.69
CA LYS A 49 14.18 -1.70 -20.26
C LYS A 49 14.56 -0.65 -21.29
N TYR A 50 14.66 -1.06 -22.57
CA TYR A 50 14.96 -0.13 -23.65
C TYR A 50 13.82 0.88 -23.88
N ASP A 51 12.58 0.46 -23.84
CA ASP A 51 11.40 1.34 -24.01
C ASP A 51 11.39 2.41 -22.92
N ASN A 52 11.56 2.02 -21.66
CA ASN A 52 11.63 2.96 -20.54
C ASN A 52 12.82 3.93 -20.65
N LYS A 53 14.00 3.43 -21.06
CA LYS A 53 15.16 4.28 -21.24
C LYS A 53 14.96 5.28 -22.37
N ILE A 54 14.39 4.86 -23.50
CA ILE A 54 14.06 5.72 -24.64
C ILE A 54 13.08 6.81 -24.22
N LYS A 55 11.97 6.46 -23.57
CA LYS A 55 10.98 7.43 -23.05
C LYS A 55 11.59 8.45 -22.10
N ASN A 56 12.46 8.00 -21.20
CA ASN A 56 13.13 8.90 -20.25
C ASN A 56 14.12 9.84 -20.96
N LEU A 57 14.86 9.38 -21.96
CA LEU A 57 15.73 10.21 -22.78
C LEU A 57 14.94 11.22 -23.62
N GLU A 58 13.78 10.84 -24.18
CA GLU A 58 12.89 11.75 -24.90
C GLU A 58 12.40 12.89 -24.00
N LYS A 59 11.98 12.59 -22.77
CA LYS A 59 11.64 13.62 -21.76
C LYS A 59 12.83 14.50 -21.43
N SER A 60 14.04 13.93 -21.34
CA SER A 60 15.28 14.66 -21.06
C SER A 60 15.70 15.59 -22.20
N LEU A 61 15.20 15.44 -23.42
CA LEU A 61 15.40 16.42 -24.49
C LEU A 61 14.79 17.79 -24.14
N LEU A 62 13.68 17.80 -23.38
CA LEU A 62 13.00 19.03 -23.00
C LEU A 62 13.62 19.65 -21.73
N ILE A 63 14.00 18.81 -20.76
CA ILE A 63 14.60 19.22 -19.48
C ILE A 63 15.72 18.22 -19.14
N PRO A 64 16.95 18.42 -19.68
CA PRO A 64 18.02 17.44 -19.52
C PRO A 64 18.60 17.38 -18.10
N TYR A 65 18.57 18.48 -17.37
CA TYR A 65 18.98 18.59 -15.97
C TYR A 65 18.24 19.75 -15.30
N PHE A 66 18.16 19.70 -13.99
CA PHE A 66 17.52 20.76 -13.18
C PHE A 66 18.44 21.35 -12.12
N ALA A 67 19.59 20.69 -11.85
CA ALA A 67 20.52 21.17 -10.84
C ALA A 67 21.98 20.87 -11.23
N ARG A 68 22.91 21.58 -10.57
CA ARG A 68 24.34 21.32 -10.59
C ARG A 68 24.90 21.51 -9.19
N ILE A 69 25.80 20.61 -8.82
CA ILE A 69 26.67 20.78 -7.65
C ILE A 69 28.13 20.80 -8.10
N ASP A 70 28.96 21.60 -7.43
CA ASP A 70 30.40 21.54 -7.57
C ASP A 70 30.95 20.93 -6.28
N PHE A 71 31.37 19.66 -6.35
CA PHE A 71 31.81 18.87 -5.22
C PHE A 71 33.25 18.41 -5.42
N LYS A 72 34.04 18.43 -4.33
CA LYS A 72 35.40 17.90 -4.29
C LYS A 72 35.49 16.85 -3.19
N ALA A 73 35.67 15.61 -3.55
CA ALA A 73 35.95 14.55 -2.58
C ALA A 73 37.33 14.74 -1.94
N ASP A 74 37.50 14.26 -0.72
CA ASP A 74 38.75 14.45 0.06
C ASP A 74 39.98 13.81 -0.61
N ASP A 75 39.78 12.76 -1.37
CA ASP A 75 40.79 12.02 -2.15
C ASP A 75 41.01 12.57 -3.56
N GLU A 76 40.24 13.57 -3.99
CA GLU A 76 40.36 14.18 -5.31
C GLU A 76 41.16 15.53 -5.28
N ILE A 77 41.85 15.81 -6.39
CA ILE A 77 42.66 17.04 -6.53
C ILE A 77 41.79 18.24 -6.92
N SER A 78 40.77 18.01 -7.76
CA SER A 78 39.94 19.07 -8.35
C SER A 78 38.46 18.90 -8.03
N SER A 79 37.73 20.00 -7.96
CA SER A 79 36.28 19.99 -7.85
C SER A 79 35.64 19.51 -9.15
N GLU A 80 34.68 18.58 -9.03
CA GLU A 80 33.89 18.08 -10.16
C GLU A 80 32.57 18.84 -10.26
N LYS A 81 32.15 19.15 -11.51
CA LYS A 81 30.86 19.76 -11.81
C LYS A 81 29.86 18.70 -12.19
N ILE A 82 28.93 18.41 -11.29
CA ILE A 82 27.97 17.31 -11.42
C ILE A 82 26.59 17.91 -11.74
N TYR A 83 26.09 17.62 -12.93
CA TYR A 83 24.74 18.01 -13.37
C TYR A 83 23.76 16.89 -12.98
N ILE A 84 22.62 17.27 -12.41
CA ILE A 84 21.61 16.34 -11.88
C ILE A 84 20.34 16.47 -12.70
N GLY A 85 19.86 15.33 -13.22
CA GLY A 85 18.66 15.23 -14.03
C GLY A 85 17.74 14.10 -13.60
N LYS A 86 16.71 13.82 -14.41
CA LYS A 86 15.76 12.73 -14.15
C LYS A 86 16.27 11.37 -14.62
N THR A 87 17.33 11.31 -15.43
CA THR A 87 17.97 10.07 -15.90
C THR A 87 19.46 10.32 -16.13
N ASN A 88 20.26 9.23 -16.09
CA ASN A 88 21.66 9.31 -16.46
C ASN A 88 21.81 9.59 -17.96
N VAL A 89 22.75 10.47 -18.32
CA VAL A 89 23.19 10.73 -19.70
C VAL A 89 24.69 10.51 -19.77
N PHE A 90 25.14 9.75 -20.77
CA PHE A 90 26.55 9.42 -20.96
C PHE A 90 27.13 10.11 -22.19
N ASP A 91 28.37 10.50 -22.09
CA ASP A 91 29.14 11.02 -23.24
C ASP A 91 29.65 9.88 -24.16
N GLU A 92 30.35 10.25 -25.20
CA GLU A 92 30.93 9.32 -26.19
C GLU A 92 31.95 8.34 -25.56
N ASN A 93 32.58 8.73 -24.45
CA ASN A 93 33.57 7.94 -23.70
C ASN A 93 32.94 7.15 -22.56
N SER A 94 31.59 7.05 -22.49
CA SER A 94 30.84 6.42 -21.41
C SER A 94 31.03 7.10 -20.03
N LYS A 95 31.49 8.36 -20.01
CA LYS A 95 31.53 9.16 -18.79
C LYS A 95 30.15 9.79 -18.56
N ILE A 96 29.72 9.87 -17.31
CA ILE A 96 28.43 10.45 -16.94
C ILE A 96 28.46 11.96 -17.14
N ALA A 97 27.62 12.48 -18.03
CA ALA A 97 27.46 13.90 -18.31
C ALA A 97 26.31 14.53 -17.46
N VAL A 98 25.27 13.73 -17.16
CA VAL A 98 24.19 14.05 -16.23
C VAL A 98 23.94 12.86 -15.33
N VAL A 99 23.88 13.08 -14.03
CA VAL A 99 23.64 12.05 -13.01
C VAL A 99 22.15 12.00 -12.69
N ASP A 100 21.60 10.82 -12.54
CA ASP A 100 20.21 10.62 -12.08
C ASP A 100 20.06 11.15 -10.64
N TRP A 101 18.94 11.82 -10.35
CA TRP A 101 18.64 12.37 -9.03
C TRP A 101 18.61 11.30 -7.93
N ARG A 102 18.32 10.03 -8.29
CA ARG A 102 18.29 8.88 -7.39
C ARG A 102 19.68 8.38 -7.00
N ALA A 103 20.69 8.71 -7.77
CA ALA A 103 22.06 8.28 -7.47
C ALA A 103 22.55 8.82 -6.10
N PRO A 104 23.44 8.08 -5.40
CA PRO A 104 23.92 8.45 -4.07
C PRO A 104 24.46 9.88 -3.99
N ILE A 105 25.31 10.28 -4.91
CA ILE A 105 25.94 11.62 -4.93
C ILE A 105 24.91 12.76 -5.08
N SER A 106 23.77 12.50 -5.72
CA SER A 106 22.71 13.48 -5.87
C SER A 106 22.05 13.88 -4.54
N SER A 107 22.23 13.06 -3.46
CA SER A 107 21.74 13.42 -2.12
C SER A 107 22.36 14.74 -1.61
N ILE A 108 23.59 15.04 -2.00
CA ILE A 108 24.28 16.29 -1.62
C ILE A 108 23.48 17.53 -2.06
N TYR A 109 22.83 17.46 -3.22
CA TYR A 109 21.98 18.58 -3.68
C TYR A 109 20.83 18.87 -2.72
N TYR A 110 20.20 17.85 -2.16
CA TYR A 110 19.05 17.99 -1.26
C TYR A 110 19.47 18.29 0.19
N ASP A 111 20.43 17.55 0.72
CA ASP A 111 20.81 17.55 2.14
C ASP A 111 22.08 18.34 2.44
N GLY A 112 22.96 18.50 1.45
CA GLY A 112 24.25 19.14 1.61
C GLY A 112 24.13 20.64 1.83
N LYS A 113 24.92 21.16 2.78
CA LYS A 113 25.16 22.59 2.97
C LYS A 113 26.46 22.94 2.29
N ILE A 114 26.56 24.19 1.78
CA ILE A 114 27.84 24.71 1.25
C ILE A 114 28.93 24.57 2.32
N GLY A 115 30.07 24.01 1.94
CA GLY A 115 31.18 23.64 2.82
C GLY A 115 31.33 22.13 2.97
N ARG A 116 31.76 21.66 4.14
CA ARG A 116 31.99 20.24 4.42
C ARG A 116 30.69 19.46 4.40
N THR A 117 30.64 18.42 3.57
CA THR A 117 29.49 17.52 3.45
C THR A 117 29.94 16.09 3.15
N GLN A 118 29.00 15.15 3.17
CA GLN A 118 29.23 13.74 2.89
C GLN A 118 27.99 13.10 2.29
N TYR A 119 28.19 11.99 1.58
CA TYR A 119 27.08 11.12 1.15
C TYR A 119 27.45 9.66 1.32
N GLU A 120 26.44 8.81 1.46
CA GLU A 120 26.58 7.36 1.59
C GLU A 120 26.37 6.70 0.22
N CYS A 121 27.26 5.78 -0.12
CA CYS A 121 27.17 4.95 -1.33
C CYS A 121 27.55 3.50 -1.00
N PRO A 122 27.35 2.53 -1.90
CA PRO A 122 27.68 1.12 -1.64
C PRO A 122 29.12 0.88 -1.20
N GLU A 123 30.06 1.73 -1.64
CA GLU A 123 31.48 1.64 -1.31
C GLU A 123 31.81 2.27 0.07
N GLY A 124 30.83 2.93 0.71
CA GLY A 124 30.99 3.58 2.01
C GLY A 124 30.60 5.06 2.03
N ILE A 125 31.09 5.80 3.02
CA ILE A 125 30.80 7.22 3.18
C ILE A 125 31.90 8.04 2.49
N ILE A 126 31.53 8.81 1.47
CA ILE A 126 32.42 9.75 0.78
C ILE A 126 32.26 11.13 1.38
N LYS A 127 33.36 11.70 1.86
CA LYS A 127 33.43 13.05 2.45
C LYS A 127 34.09 14.00 1.48
N GLY A 128 33.73 15.29 1.57
CA GLY A 128 34.30 16.31 0.70
C GLY A 128 33.77 17.69 0.99
N GLU A 129 34.01 18.59 0.08
CA GLU A 129 33.62 20.02 0.13
C GLU A 129 32.69 20.35 -1.02
N LEU A 130 31.51 20.87 -0.69
CA LEU A 130 30.54 21.41 -1.64
C LEU A 130 30.74 22.92 -1.80
N SER A 131 31.12 23.37 -2.97
CA SER A 131 31.41 24.76 -3.24
C SER A 131 30.30 25.53 -3.97
N LEU A 132 29.40 24.79 -4.65
CA LEU A 132 28.27 25.37 -5.38
C LEU A 132 27.06 24.44 -5.36
N LYS A 133 25.88 25.01 -5.17
CA LYS A 133 24.58 24.41 -5.51
C LYS A 133 23.87 25.38 -6.44
N ARG A 134 23.53 24.94 -7.64
CA ARG A 134 22.83 25.75 -8.65
C ARG A 134 21.62 25.04 -9.13
N GLN A 135 20.50 25.72 -9.19
CA GLN A 135 19.25 25.25 -9.77
C GLN A 135 19.00 25.91 -11.12
N TYR A 136 18.42 25.17 -12.06
CA TYR A 136 18.10 25.66 -13.39
C TYR A 136 16.61 25.59 -13.67
N ILE A 137 16.06 26.57 -14.33
CA ILE A 137 14.74 26.57 -14.94
C ILE A 137 14.93 26.40 -16.43
N ILE A 138 14.62 25.18 -16.94
CA ILE A 138 14.76 24.84 -18.35
C ILE A 138 13.39 24.43 -18.86
N GLU A 139 12.91 25.06 -19.90
CA GLU A 139 11.64 24.76 -20.56
C GLU A 139 11.85 24.55 -22.04
N ASN A 140 11.33 23.46 -22.59
CA ASN A 140 11.41 23.14 -24.00
C ASN A 140 12.83 23.29 -24.58
N ALA A 141 13.83 22.74 -23.85
CA ALA A 141 15.26 22.81 -24.20
C ALA A 141 15.85 24.21 -24.19
N LYS A 142 15.22 25.20 -23.54
CA LYS A 142 15.72 26.57 -23.41
C LYS A 142 15.96 26.86 -21.93
N LEU A 143 17.12 27.46 -21.64
CA LEU A 143 17.42 27.99 -20.31
C LEU A 143 16.61 29.26 -20.11
N ILE A 144 15.72 29.26 -19.15
CA ILE A 144 14.91 30.44 -18.78
C ILE A 144 15.63 31.23 -17.69
N ASP A 145 16.06 30.53 -16.62
CA ASP A 145 16.74 31.14 -15.48
C ASP A 145 17.62 30.12 -14.74
N TYR A 146 18.54 30.62 -13.91
CA TYR A 146 19.28 29.77 -12.94
C TYR A 146 19.61 30.59 -11.69
N ASN A 147 19.57 29.90 -10.54
CA ASN A 147 19.83 30.52 -9.24
C ASN A 147 20.83 29.68 -8.45
N ASP A 148 21.80 30.37 -7.83
CA ASP A 148 22.69 29.73 -6.85
C ASP A 148 21.95 29.62 -5.51
N VAL A 149 21.74 28.35 -5.07
CA VAL A 149 20.92 28.03 -3.91
C VAL A 149 21.78 28.10 -2.66
N ASP A 150 21.63 29.18 -1.89
CA ASP A 150 22.07 29.22 -0.51
C ASP A 150 20.89 28.97 0.43
N ILE A 151 21.11 28.71 1.73
CA ILE A 151 20.11 28.27 2.73
C ILE A 151 18.85 29.18 2.76
N THR A 152 18.92 30.41 2.28
CA THR A 152 17.83 31.40 2.30
C THR A 152 16.98 31.46 1.03
N THR A 153 17.42 30.91 -0.11
CA THR A 153 16.74 31.06 -1.41
C THR A 153 15.81 29.89 -1.77
N ASN A 154 15.90 28.77 -1.09
CA ASN A 154 15.01 27.61 -1.32
C ASN A 154 13.53 27.95 -1.14
N ASP A 155 13.18 28.88 -0.27
CA ASP A 155 11.80 29.27 0.01
C ASP A 155 11.16 30.03 -1.16
N GLN A 156 11.90 30.81 -1.92
CA GLN A 156 11.34 31.66 -2.98
C GLN A 156 11.00 30.89 -4.23
N LEU A 157 11.85 29.94 -4.66
CA LEU A 157 11.59 29.07 -5.80
C LEU A 157 10.49 28.04 -5.48
N LEU A 158 10.46 27.53 -4.25
CA LEU A 158 9.38 26.71 -3.78
C LEU A 158 8.05 27.49 -3.82
N GLN A 159 8.04 28.77 -3.43
CA GLN A 159 6.85 29.63 -3.50
C GLN A 159 6.41 29.87 -4.95
N ASP A 160 7.34 30.06 -5.89
CA ASP A 160 7.03 30.25 -7.31
C ASP A 160 6.42 28.96 -7.90
N CYS A 161 7.01 27.79 -7.64
CA CYS A 161 6.42 26.50 -8.02
C CYS A 161 5.05 26.25 -7.39
N LEU A 162 4.83 26.68 -6.15
CA LEU A 162 3.55 26.55 -5.45
C LEU A 162 2.47 27.53 -5.96
N ASN A 163 2.85 28.59 -6.66
CA ASN A 163 1.92 29.53 -7.29
C ASN A 163 1.45 29.07 -8.69
N GLU A 164 2.11 28.08 -9.29
CA GLU A 164 1.73 27.49 -10.56
C GLU A 164 0.49 26.57 -10.42
N ASN A 165 -0.17 26.29 -11.54
CA ASN A 165 -1.30 25.33 -11.60
C ASN A 165 -0.86 23.92 -11.20
N SER A 166 -1.74 23.14 -10.64
CA SER A 166 -1.47 21.77 -10.11
C SER A 166 -0.69 20.85 -11.06
N ASP A 167 -0.97 20.93 -12.37
CA ASP A 167 -0.33 20.06 -13.38
C ASP A 167 1.13 20.43 -13.67
N VAL A 168 1.47 21.73 -13.63
CA VAL A 168 2.84 22.23 -13.82
C VAL A 168 3.67 21.99 -12.56
N ARG A 169 3.04 22.15 -11.41
CA ARG A 169 3.62 21.93 -10.08
C ARG A 169 4.18 20.51 -9.92
N LEU A 170 3.45 19.48 -10.38
CA LEU A 170 3.88 18.09 -10.28
C LEU A 170 5.11 17.77 -11.12
N LYS A 171 5.30 18.45 -12.26
CA LYS A 171 6.45 18.24 -13.16
C LYS A 171 7.77 18.72 -12.56
N ASN A 172 7.73 19.69 -11.65
CA ASN A 172 8.90 20.35 -11.07
C ASN A 172 9.28 19.86 -9.67
N ILE A 173 8.51 18.91 -9.08
CA ILE A 173 8.68 18.47 -7.70
C ILE A 173 10.07 17.91 -7.40
N VAL A 174 10.70 17.18 -8.33
CA VAL A 174 12.02 16.57 -8.09
C VAL A 174 13.07 17.63 -7.73
N SER A 175 13.00 18.85 -8.30
CA SER A 175 13.93 19.93 -8.00
C SER A 175 13.67 20.65 -6.66
N THR A 176 12.50 20.40 -6.05
CA THR A 176 12.03 21.09 -4.84
C THR A 176 11.88 20.16 -3.63
N ILE A 177 12.35 18.91 -3.72
CA ILE A 177 12.39 17.96 -2.59
C ILE A 177 13.19 18.59 -1.44
N GLN A 178 12.58 18.66 -0.26
CA GLN A 178 13.21 19.18 0.94
C GLN A 178 14.09 18.11 1.61
N SER A 179 15.06 18.54 2.41
CA SER A 179 15.99 17.62 3.11
C SER A 179 15.24 16.58 3.97
N GLU A 180 14.21 16.98 4.72
CA GLU A 180 13.39 16.06 5.51
C GLU A 180 12.68 15.01 4.62
N GLN A 181 12.20 15.40 3.45
CA GLN A 181 11.58 14.50 2.48
C GLN A 181 12.62 13.55 1.85
N ASN A 182 13.80 14.08 1.47
CA ASN A 182 14.89 13.29 0.89
C ASN A 182 15.37 12.19 1.84
N LYS A 183 15.48 12.48 3.13
CA LYS A 183 15.81 11.49 4.17
C LYS A 183 14.83 10.32 4.18
N ILE A 184 13.53 10.61 4.08
CA ILE A 184 12.46 9.59 4.03
C ILE A 184 12.53 8.79 2.73
N ILE A 185 12.70 9.47 1.59
CA ILE A 185 12.81 8.83 0.28
C ILE A 185 13.96 7.81 0.26
N ARG A 186 15.10 8.14 0.84
CA ARG A 186 16.31 7.31 0.85
C ARG A 186 16.45 6.38 2.06
N ALA A 187 15.48 6.38 3.00
CA ALA A 187 15.53 5.50 4.16
C ALA A 187 15.60 4.02 3.76
N ASN A 188 16.25 3.21 4.60
CA ASN A 188 16.46 1.78 4.37
C ASN A 188 15.15 1.06 4.02
N MET A 189 15.17 0.24 2.96
CA MET A 189 14.02 -0.53 2.50
C MET A 189 13.65 -1.66 3.47
N PHE A 190 14.64 -2.31 4.08
CA PHE A 190 14.44 -3.51 4.89
C PHE A 190 14.08 -3.23 6.35
N LYS A 191 13.68 -2.00 6.65
CA LYS A 191 13.18 -1.58 7.94
C LYS A 191 11.81 -0.95 7.76
N PRO A 192 10.80 -1.31 8.59
CA PRO A 192 9.51 -0.66 8.52
C PRO A 192 9.67 0.84 8.74
N LEU A 193 8.98 1.63 7.94
CA LEU A 193 9.03 3.09 8.01
C LEU A 193 7.63 3.65 8.16
N ILE A 194 7.38 4.39 9.23
CA ILE A 194 6.15 5.12 9.48
C ILE A 194 6.42 6.61 9.32
N VAL A 195 5.66 7.29 8.49
CA VAL A 195 5.77 8.72 8.22
C VAL A 195 4.49 9.42 8.67
N GLN A 196 4.57 10.15 9.78
CA GLN A 196 3.53 11.07 10.19
C GLN A 196 3.76 12.40 9.48
N GLY A 197 2.90 12.74 8.52
CA GLY A 197 2.99 14.02 7.82
C GLY A 197 1.70 14.81 7.95
N VAL A 198 1.81 16.11 8.23
CA VAL A 198 0.65 17.01 8.33
C VAL A 198 -0.04 17.22 6.98
N ALA A 199 -1.23 17.85 6.98
CA ALA A 199 -1.91 18.23 5.75
C ALA A 199 -1.01 19.10 4.88
N GLY A 200 -0.86 18.73 3.60
CA GLY A 200 -0.02 19.49 2.65
C GLY A 200 1.49 19.32 2.80
N SER A 201 1.99 18.36 3.59
CA SER A 201 3.44 18.10 3.73
C SER A 201 4.07 17.34 2.56
N GLY A 202 3.29 16.95 1.55
CA GLY A 202 3.78 16.22 0.38
C GLY A 202 3.93 14.71 0.60
N LYS A 203 3.22 14.10 1.55
CA LYS A 203 3.25 12.64 1.83
C LYS A 203 3.19 11.78 0.57
N THR A 204 2.18 11.98 -0.25
CA THR A 204 2.00 11.24 -1.50
C THR A 204 3.17 11.42 -2.45
N THR A 205 3.66 12.64 -2.58
CA THR A 205 4.86 12.95 -3.37
C THR A 205 6.06 12.17 -2.85
N VAL A 206 6.29 12.17 -1.55
CA VAL A 206 7.36 11.40 -0.91
C VAL A 206 7.18 9.91 -1.15
N ALA A 207 5.96 9.37 -1.05
CA ALA A 207 5.66 7.97 -1.34
C ALA A 207 6.07 7.57 -2.76
N LEU A 208 5.68 8.36 -3.77
CA LEU A 208 5.98 8.09 -5.18
C LEU A 208 7.48 8.21 -5.49
N HIS A 209 8.14 9.22 -4.94
CA HIS A 209 9.59 9.39 -5.10
C HIS A 209 10.36 8.28 -4.38
N ARG A 210 9.90 7.84 -3.21
CA ARG A 210 10.49 6.70 -2.52
C ARG A 210 10.39 5.42 -3.33
N ILE A 211 9.23 5.11 -3.92
CA ILE A 211 9.08 3.96 -4.83
C ILE A 211 10.05 4.09 -6.00
N ALA A 212 10.12 5.27 -6.64
CA ALA A 212 11.03 5.49 -7.76
C ALA A 212 12.50 5.30 -7.35
N TYR A 213 12.88 5.77 -6.16
CA TYR A 213 14.21 5.56 -5.59
C TYR A 213 14.50 4.09 -5.30
N LEU A 214 13.57 3.37 -4.67
CA LEU A 214 13.75 1.97 -4.30
C LEU A 214 13.84 1.06 -5.53
N VAL A 215 12.97 1.25 -6.51
CA VAL A 215 13.01 0.51 -7.78
C VAL A 215 14.35 0.75 -8.50
N TYR A 216 14.85 1.99 -8.54
CA TYR A 216 16.14 2.31 -9.12
C TYR A 216 17.30 1.68 -8.34
N THR A 217 17.28 1.78 -7.02
CA THR A 217 18.38 1.30 -6.16
C THR A 217 18.50 -0.22 -6.17
N TYR A 218 17.37 -0.92 -6.24
CA TYR A 218 17.31 -2.38 -6.17
C TYR A 218 16.96 -3.06 -7.49
N GLU A 219 17.09 -2.37 -8.63
CA GLU A 219 16.75 -2.88 -9.98
C GLU A 219 17.42 -4.20 -10.36
N LYS A 220 18.59 -4.51 -9.77
CA LYS A 220 19.30 -5.76 -9.98
C LYS A 220 18.72 -6.95 -9.19
N ASN A 221 17.99 -6.66 -8.12
CA ASN A 221 17.51 -7.65 -7.16
C ASN A 221 16.01 -7.88 -7.26
N PHE A 222 15.24 -6.84 -7.57
CA PHE A 222 13.78 -6.85 -7.53
C PHE A 222 13.19 -6.24 -8.80
N LYS A 223 12.04 -6.78 -9.21
CA LYS A 223 11.27 -6.27 -10.34
C LYS A 223 10.26 -5.21 -9.85
N PRO A 224 9.88 -4.22 -10.68
CA PRO A 224 8.86 -3.24 -10.31
C PRO A 224 7.52 -3.85 -9.86
N GLU A 225 7.12 -4.99 -10.45
CA GLU A 225 5.87 -5.69 -10.11
C GLU A 225 5.86 -6.30 -8.69
N GLU A 226 7.05 -6.42 -8.06
CA GLU A 226 7.19 -6.88 -6.67
C GLU A 226 6.97 -5.76 -5.65
N PHE A 227 6.75 -4.51 -6.12
CA PHE A 227 6.36 -3.37 -5.30
C PHE A 227 4.86 -3.13 -5.41
N LEU A 228 4.21 -2.87 -4.28
CA LEU A 228 2.77 -2.58 -4.22
C LEU A 228 2.54 -1.22 -3.57
N ILE A 229 1.73 -0.39 -4.23
CA ILE A 229 1.16 0.82 -3.63
C ILE A 229 -0.29 0.53 -3.28
N ILE A 230 -0.65 0.70 -2.01
CA ILE A 230 -2.03 0.66 -1.57
C ILE A 230 -2.52 2.10 -1.41
N ALA A 231 -3.49 2.47 -2.25
CA ALA A 231 -4.10 3.78 -2.29
C ALA A 231 -5.47 3.79 -1.60
N PRO A 232 -5.92 4.94 -1.10
CA PRO A 232 -7.18 5.05 -0.37
C PRO A 232 -8.42 4.82 -1.23
N ASN A 233 -8.36 5.10 -2.53
CA ASN A 233 -9.46 4.93 -3.47
C ASN A 233 -8.98 4.90 -4.94
N LYS A 234 -9.87 4.56 -5.87
CA LYS A 234 -9.59 4.44 -7.32
C LYS A 234 -9.19 5.77 -7.97
N PHE A 235 -9.79 6.88 -7.55
CA PHE A 235 -9.44 8.21 -8.08
C PHE A 235 -7.95 8.52 -7.82
N PHE A 236 -7.47 8.13 -6.66
CA PHE A 236 -6.07 8.32 -6.29
C PHE A 236 -5.13 7.39 -7.07
N LEU A 237 -5.59 6.19 -7.43
CA LEU A 237 -4.85 5.29 -8.31
C LEU A 237 -4.64 5.89 -9.71
N ASP A 238 -5.66 6.51 -10.29
CA ASP A 238 -5.55 7.19 -11.59
C ASP A 238 -4.50 8.31 -11.54
N TYR A 239 -4.46 9.07 -10.44
CA TYR A 239 -3.43 10.07 -10.22
C TYR A 239 -2.01 9.49 -10.18
N ILE A 240 -1.80 8.44 -9.37
CA ILE A 240 -0.50 7.75 -9.24
C ILE A 240 -0.04 7.18 -10.57
N SER A 241 -0.95 6.56 -11.33
CA SER A 241 -0.67 5.94 -12.62
C SER A 241 -0.14 6.94 -13.66
N ASN A 242 -0.50 8.21 -13.53
CA ASN A 242 0.01 9.28 -14.39
C ASN A 242 1.37 9.83 -13.92
N VAL A 243 1.64 9.80 -12.62
CA VAL A 243 2.86 10.42 -12.05
C VAL A 243 4.07 9.47 -12.06
N LEU A 244 3.89 8.19 -11.78
CA LEU A 244 5.00 7.22 -11.73
C LEU A 244 5.82 7.15 -13.02
N PRO A 245 5.21 7.13 -14.23
CA PRO A 245 5.98 7.16 -15.48
C PRO A 245 6.82 8.43 -15.65
N ASP A 246 6.39 9.57 -15.06
CA ASP A 246 7.19 10.81 -15.09
C ASP A 246 8.40 10.77 -14.17
N LEU A 247 8.39 9.85 -13.18
CA LEU A 247 9.51 9.54 -12.30
C LEU A 247 10.42 8.42 -12.86
N GLY A 248 10.11 7.93 -14.08
CA GLY A 248 10.88 6.87 -14.75
C GLY A 248 10.62 5.47 -14.19
N VAL A 249 9.43 5.23 -13.67
CA VAL A 249 9.04 3.93 -13.10
C VAL A 249 7.70 3.50 -13.68
N ASP A 250 7.70 2.35 -14.37
CA ASP A 250 6.53 1.68 -14.89
C ASP A 250 6.32 0.34 -14.19
N TYR A 251 5.12 -0.25 -14.33
CA TYR A 251 4.77 -1.60 -13.90
C TYR A 251 4.74 -1.86 -12.38
N VAL A 252 4.79 -0.83 -11.54
CA VAL A 252 4.53 -0.97 -10.10
C VAL A 252 3.05 -1.30 -9.89
N ARG A 253 2.76 -2.30 -9.07
CA ARG A 253 1.37 -2.67 -8.76
C ARG A 253 0.71 -1.56 -7.93
N GLN A 254 -0.51 -1.22 -8.30
CA GLN A 254 -1.30 -0.17 -7.66
C GLN A 254 -2.71 -0.69 -7.45
N GLN A 255 -3.15 -0.74 -6.19
CA GLN A 255 -4.46 -1.29 -5.84
C GLN A 255 -5.05 -0.55 -4.63
N THR A 256 -6.37 -0.59 -4.47
CA THR A 256 -7.00 -0.30 -3.18
C THR A 256 -6.88 -1.54 -2.27
N PHE A 257 -7.15 -1.37 -0.97
CA PHE A 257 -7.14 -2.51 -0.05
C PHE A 257 -8.26 -3.52 -0.39
N GLU A 258 -9.41 -3.03 -0.88
CA GLU A 258 -10.51 -3.88 -1.36
C GLU A 258 -10.10 -4.73 -2.56
N GLU A 259 -9.45 -4.13 -3.55
CA GLU A 259 -8.98 -4.84 -4.73
C GLU A 259 -7.93 -5.89 -4.37
N PHE A 260 -6.95 -5.50 -3.55
CA PHE A 260 -5.93 -6.41 -3.03
C PHE A 260 -6.56 -7.58 -2.28
N SER A 261 -7.47 -7.32 -1.34
CA SER A 261 -8.11 -8.37 -0.55
C SER A 261 -8.96 -9.30 -1.41
N SER A 262 -9.72 -8.76 -2.35
CA SER A 262 -10.62 -9.52 -3.25
C SER A 262 -9.84 -10.47 -4.17
N GLU A 263 -8.64 -10.11 -4.58
CA GLU A 263 -7.78 -10.96 -5.41
C GLU A 263 -7.45 -12.29 -4.71
N PHE A 264 -7.30 -12.27 -3.38
CA PHE A 264 -6.96 -13.46 -2.59
C PHE A 264 -8.15 -14.22 -2.07
N ILE A 265 -9.15 -13.51 -1.54
CA ILE A 265 -10.31 -14.14 -0.90
C ILE A 265 -11.08 -14.98 -1.91
N GLY A 266 -11.10 -14.56 -3.17
CA GLY A 266 -11.84 -15.20 -4.24
C GLY A 266 -13.35 -15.21 -3.96
N GLY A 267 -14.17 -15.20 -5.00
CA GLY A 267 -15.62 -15.25 -4.83
C GLY A 267 -16.31 -14.00 -5.39
N LYS A 268 -17.63 -14.10 -5.57
CA LYS A 268 -18.48 -13.01 -6.07
C LYS A 268 -19.22 -12.36 -4.90
N LEU A 269 -18.45 -11.84 -3.90
CA LEU A 269 -19.03 -11.06 -2.81
C LEU A 269 -18.90 -9.59 -3.17
N GLU A 270 -19.98 -8.84 -3.03
CA GLU A 270 -20.00 -7.39 -3.13
C GLU A 270 -19.53 -6.79 -1.81
N ILE A 271 -18.65 -5.81 -1.87
CA ILE A 271 -18.12 -5.10 -0.71
C ILE A 271 -18.93 -3.82 -0.56
N GLU A 272 -19.48 -3.59 0.61
CA GLU A 272 -20.19 -2.34 0.90
C GLU A 272 -19.18 -1.17 0.94
N ASP A 273 -19.48 -0.09 0.23
CA ASP A 273 -18.65 1.11 0.24
C ASP A 273 -18.54 1.67 1.66
N PRO A 274 -17.33 1.82 2.22
CA PRO A 274 -17.12 2.37 3.56
C PRO A 274 -17.69 3.78 3.75
N ASN A 275 -17.85 4.55 2.67
CA ASN A 275 -18.48 5.88 2.72
C ASN A 275 -19.96 5.82 3.08
N ILE A 276 -20.68 4.73 2.77
CA ILE A 276 -22.10 4.56 3.14
C ILE A 276 -22.25 4.53 4.66
N GLU A 277 -21.39 3.79 5.34
CA GLU A 277 -21.40 3.69 6.80
C GLU A 277 -20.97 5.01 7.44
N LEU A 278 -19.88 5.62 6.94
CA LEU A 278 -19.46 6.94 7.41
C LEU A 278 -20.55 7.99 7.22
N ALA A 279 -21.26 7.97 6.08
CA ALA A 279 -22.39 8.87 5.82
C ALA A 279 -23.52 8.67 6.85
N LYS A 280 -23.83 7.44 7.28
CA LYS A 280 -24.80 7.17 8.36
C LYS A 280 -24.32 7.78 9.67
N ILE A 281 -23.07 7.55 10.06
CA ILE A 281 -22.49 8.08 11.30
C ILE A 281 -22.56 9.60 11.33
N VAL A 282 -22.19 10.26 10.23
CA VAL A 282 -22.20 11.73 10.10
C VAL A 282 -23.62 12.30 10.08
N ASN A 283 -24.60 11.59 9.48
CA ASN A 283 -25.98 12.05 9.37
C ASN A 283 -26.82 11.84 10.63
N GLU A 284 -26.58 10.76 11.38
CA GLU A 284 -27.43 10.32 12.50
C GLU A 284 -26.81 10.60 13.87
N GLY A 285 -25.50 10.85 13.91
CA GLY A 285 -24.74 11.13 15.13
C GLY A 285 -24.35 9.86 15.90
N ARG A 286 -23.44 10.04 16.87
CA ARG A 286 -22.76 8.96 17.59
C ARG A 286 -23.74 8.06 18.37
N ASP A 287 -24.70 8.63 19.05
CA ASP A 287 -25.58 7.85 19.94
C ASP A 287 -26.45 6.84 19.17
N LYS A 288 -26.96 7.22 18.01
CA LYS A 288 -27.78 6.35 17.16
C LYS A 288 -26.93 5.29 16.39
N THR A 289 -25.66 5.57 16.19
CA THR A 289 -24.73 4.70 15.42
C THR A 289 -23.69 4.01 16.31
N ARG A 290 -23.90 4.00 17.64
CA ARG A 290 -22.95 3.42 18.61
C ARG A 290 -22.56 1.98 18.25
N LEU A 291 -23.55 1.11 18.05
CA LEU A 291 -23.30 -0.30 17.74
C LEU A 291 -22.56 -0.50 16.41
N ILE A 292 -22.84 0.35 15.41
CA ILE A 292 -22.12 0.35 14.13
C ILE A 292 -20.64 0.67 14.38
N GLN A 293 -20.36 1.78 15.09
CA GLN A 293 -18.97 2.18 15.38
C GLN A 293 -18.22 1.16 16.25
N ASP A 294 -18.89 0.59 17.26
CA ASP A 294 -18.28 -0.39 18.15
C ASP A 294 -18.02 -1.73 17.43
N SER A 295 -18.93 -2.15 16.53
CA SER A 295 -18.73 -3.31 15.63
C SER A 295 -17.51 -3.11 14.73
N ALA A 296 -17.45 -1.98 14.03
CA ALA A 296 -16.33 -1.66 13.15
C ALA A 296 -15.00 -1.61 13.90
N ARG A 297 -14.99 -0.97 15.10
CA ARG A 297 -13.81 -0.90 15.96
C ARG A 297 -13.34 -2.28 16.41
N PHE A 298 -14.27 -3.15 16.83
CA PHE A 298 -13.93 -4.50 17.27
C PHE A 298 -13.38 -5.36 16.12
N LYS A 299 -14.06 -5.40 14.98
CA LYS A 299 -13.62 -6.15 13.78
C LYS A 299 -12.25 -5.67 13.25
N SER A 300 -11.91 -4.40 13.49
CA SER A 300 -10.65 -3.77 13.08
C SER A 300 -9.51 -3.94 14.09
N SER A 301 -9.76 -4.55 15.25
CA SER A 301 -8.79 -4.67 16.35
C SER A 301 -8.02 -6.00 16.33
N ILE A 302 -6.88 -6.03 17.00
CA ILE A 302 -6.12 -7.26 17.25
C ILE A 302 -6.91 -8.26 18.11
N LYS A 303 -7.84 -7.80 18.97
CA LYS A 303 -8.74 -8.68 19.72
C LYS A 303 -9.58 -9.57 18.81
N TYR A 304 -10.01 -9.04 17.67
CA TYR A 304 -10.76 -9.86 16.70
C TYR A 304 -9.87 -10.92 16.02
N LYS A 305 -8.60 -10.59 15.75
CA LYS A 305 -7.60 -11.57 15.30
C LYS A 305 -7.46 -12.71 16.32
N GLU A 306 -7.41 -12.40 17.63
CA GLU A 306 -7.32 -13.43 18.67
C GLU A 306 -8.51 -14.38 18.69
N VAL A 307 -9.72 -13.88 18.41
CA VAL A 307 -10.93 -14.72 18.21
C VAL A 307 -10.76 -15.69 17.04
N ILE A 308 -10.19 -15.19 15.94
CA ILE A 308 -9.93 -16.02 14.74
C ILE A 308 -8.87 -17.08 15.04
N ASP A 309 -7.77 -16.70 15.70
CA ASP A 309 -6.67 -17.62 16.05
C ASP A 309 -7.14 -18.75 16.97
N GLU A 310 -7.96 -18.44 17.96
CA GLU A 310 -8.56 -19.45 18.83
C GLU A 310 -9.39 -20.47 18.03
N TYR A 311 -10.21 -19.97 17.10
CA TYR A 311 -11.00 -20.85 16.25
C TYR A 311 -10.12 -21.70 15.34
N LEU A 312 -9.14 -21.11 14.67
CA LEU A 312 -8.24 -21.84 13.77
C LEU A 312 -7.40 -22.89 14.50
N THR A 313 -6.93 -22.58 15.70
CA THR A 313 -6.22 -23.55 16.55
C THR A 313 -7.10 -24.76 16.88
N ASN A 314 -8.37 -24.51 17.24
CA ASN A 314 -9.32 -25.58 17.51
C ASN A 314 -9.67 -26.39 16.25
N LEU A 315 -9.77 -25.73 15.10
CA LEU A 315 -9.99 -26.38 13.81
C LEU A 315 -8.83 -27.33 13.46
N ILE A 316 -7.60 -26.83 13.52
CA ILE A 316 -6.38 -27.57 13.19
C ILE A 316 -6.25 -28.84 14.05
N ASN A 317 -6.55 -28.74 15.35
CA ASN A 317 -6.52 -29.86 16.26
C ASN A 317 -7.51 -31.01 15.90
N LYS A 318 -8.56 -30.68 15.14
CA LYS A 318 -9.59 -31.63 14.67
C LYS A 318 -9.48 -31.96 13.18
N LEU A 319 -8.54 -31.37 12.47
CA LEU A 319 -8.46 -31.44 11.01
C LEU A 319 -7.99 -32.81 10.52
N LEU A 320 -7.06 -33.44 11.26
CA LEU A 320 -6.54 -34.77 10.92
C LEU A 320 -7.54 -35.87 11.22
N PRO A 321 -7.58 -36.94 10.40
CA PRO A 321 -8.27 -38.18 10.78
C PRO A 321 -7.76 -38.65 12.15
N GLN A 322 -8.68 -39.08 13.03
CA GLN A 322 -8.33 -39.46 14.41
C GLN A 322 -7.77 -40.91 14.50
N GLU A 323 -7.31 -41.44 13.38
CA GLU A 323 -6.80 -42.79 13.23
C GLU A 323 -5.35 -42.78 12.78
N ASP A 324 -4.59 -43.80 13.20
CA ASP A 324 -3.25 -44.05 12.70
C ASP A 324 -3.27 -44.29 11.20
N PHE A 325 -2.23 -43.85 10.49
CA PHE A 325 -2.08 -44.20 9.09
C PHE A 325 -1.59 -45.65 8.97
N LYS A 326 -2.44 -46.49 8.42
CA LYS A 326 -2.21 -47.92 8.29
C LYS A 326 -2.24 -48.40 6.83
N ILE A 327 -1.45 -49.40 6.53
CA ILE A 327 -1.56 -50.15 5.29
C ILE A 327 -1.89 -51.57 5.67
N VAL A 328 -3.08 -52.04 5.24
CA VAL A 328 -3.68 -53.32 5.71
C VAL A 328 -3.78 -53.30 7.25
N ASN A 329 -3.03 -54.12 7.95
CA ASN A 329 -3.00 -54.19 9.41
C ASN A 329 -1.74 -53.58 10.04
N TYR A 330 -0.85 -52.98 9.25
CA TYR A 330 0.42 -52.44 9.72
C TYR A 330 0.30 -50.94 9.94
N VAL A 331 0.58 -50.47 11.15
CA VAL A 331 0.69 -49.04 11.47
C VAL A 331 1.98 -48.53 10.83
N ILE A 332 1.88 -47.58 9.92
CA ILE A 332 3.01 -46.95 9.25
C ILE A 332 3.44 -45.70 10.02
N VAL A 333 2.45 -44.89 10.45
CA VAL A 333 2.66 -43.70 11.28
C VAL A 333 1.50 -43.56 12.26
N GLU A 334 1.83 -43.35 13.51
CA GLU A 334 0.83 -43.11 14.55
C GLU A 334 0.18 -41.73 14.39
N HIS A 335 -1.10 -41.61 14.71
CA HIS A 335 -1.84 -40.35 14.66
C HIS A 335 -1.13 -39.21 15.42
N GLN A 336 -0.56 -39.50 16.59
CA GLN A 336 0.15 -38.51 17.41
C GLN A 336 1.40 -37.96 16.69
N GLU A 337 2.13 -38.79 15.97
CA GLU A 337 3.29 -38.37 15.18
C GLU A 337 2.87 -37.52 14.00
N ILE A 338 1.78 -37.88 13.29
CA ILE A 338 1.23 -37.08 12.20
C ILE A 338 0.82 -35.71 12.72
N LYS A 339 0.17 -35.64 13.88
CA LYS A 339 -0.23 -34.39 14.52
C LYS A 339 0.98 -33.52 14.89
N ARG A 340 2.03 -34.12 15.43
CA ARG A 340 3.28 -33.41 15.74
C ARG A 340 3.92 -32.81 14.48
N ILE A 341 4.03 -33.59 13.41
CA ILE A 341 4.58 -33.12 12.12
C ILE A 341 3.76 -31.94 11.59
N LEU A 342 2.41 -32.05 11.64
CA LEU A 342 1.56 -30.93 11.21
C LEU A 342 1.79 -29.68 12.05
N GLN A 343 1.88 -29.80 13.37
CA GLN A 343 2.12 -28.65 14.26
C GLN A 343 3.50 -27.99 14.03
N GLU A 344 4.55 -28.79 13.80
CA GLU A 344 5.89 -28.31 13.50
C GLU A 344 5.92 -27.55 12.16
N THR A 345 5.21 -28.04 11.14
CA THR A 345 5.18 -27.39 9.82
C THR A 345 4.34 -26.13 9.80
N LEU A 346 3.28 -26.05 10.59
CA LEU A 346 2.41 -24.86 10.74
C LEU A 346 3.12 -23.64 11.31
N SER A 347 4.25 -23.81 11.98
CA SER A 347 5.05 -22.67 12.46
C SER A 347 5.65 -21.83 11.31
N ARG A 348 5.72 -22.38 10.10
CA ARG A 348 6.39 -21.75 8.93
C ARG A 348 5.53 -21.70 7.67
N ASN A 349 4.46 -22.48 7.61
CA ASN A 349 3.65 -22.66 6.40
C ASN A 349 2.17 -22.49 6.72
N CYS A 350 1.34 -22.21 5.71
CA CYS A 350 -0.10 -22.24 5.85
C CYS A 350 -0.61 -23.68 6.06
N VAL A 351 -1.90 -23.82 6.45
CA VAL A 351 -2.50 -25.13 6.72
C VAL A 351 -2.42 -26.05 5.50
N LYS A 352 -2.73 -25.56 4.30
CA LYS A 352 -2.69 -26.34 3.06
C LYS A 352 -1.29 -26.85 2.75
N GLU A 353 -0.29 -25.99 2.76
CA GLU A 353 1.12 -26.38 2.54
C GLU A 353 1.60 -27.39 3.59
N SER A 354 1.21 -27.20 4.86
CA SER A 354 1.54 -28.14 5.93
C SER A 354 0.93 -29.52 5.69
N ILE A 355 -0.32 -29.61 5.18
CA ILE A 355 -0.94 -30.85 4.77
C ILE A 355 -0.17 -31.51 3.61
N ASP A 356 0.26 -30.74 2.62
CA ASP A 356 1.04 -31.23 1.49
C ASP A 356 2.42 -31.77 1.95
N ILE A 357 3.07 -31.10 2.91
CA ILE A 357 4.30 -31.58 3.54
C ILE A 357 4.08 -32.90 4.28
N VAL A 358 3.01 -32.97 5.09
CA VAL A 358 2.61 -34.23 5.77
C VAL A 358 2.40 -35.35 4.75
N SER A 359 1.68 -35.08 3.65
CA SER A 359 1.48 -36.04 2.56
C SER A 359 2.82 -36.56 2.00
N ASN A 360 3.75 -35.67 1.72
CA ASN A 360 5.08 -36.01 1.19
C ASN A 360 5.89 -36.87 2.20
N ILE A 361 5.82 -36.56 3.48
CA ILE A 361 6.49 -37.31 4.55
C ILE A 361 5.89 -38.72 4.64
N LEU A 362 4.56 -38.84 4.62
CA LEU A 362 3.89 -40.13 4.63
C LEU A 362 4.26 -40.99 3.41
N GLN A 363 4.32 -40.39 2.20
CA GLN A 363 4.75 -41.09 1.01
C GLN A 363 6.18 -41.63 1.12
N LYS A 364 7.11 -40.80 1.64
CA LYS A 364 8.51 -41.23 1.88
C LYS A 364 8.59 -42.35 2.90
N LYS A 365 7.85 -42.27 4.01
CA LYS A 365 7.82 -43.33 5.03
C LYS A 365 7.27 -44.67 4.46
N VAL A 366 6.20 -44.61 3.69
CA VAL A 366 5.68 -45.77 2.98
C VAL A 366 6.76 -46.38 2.07
N SER A 367 7.42 -45.59 1.27
CA SER A 367 8.46 -46.09 0.35
C SER A 367 9.64 -46.73 1.08
N ASN A 368 10.04 -46.20 2.23
CA ASN A 368 11.18 -46.71 3.01
C ASN A 368 10.84 -48.04 3.73
N ILE A 369 9.64 -48.13 4.29
CA ILE A 369 9.22 -49.30 5.10
C ILE A 369 8.69 -50.43 4.23
N SER A 370 8.29 -50.18 2.97
CA SER A 370 7.67 -51.16 2.11
C SER A 370 8.49 -52.46 1.97
N ASN A 371 9.79 -52.35 1.78
CA ASN A 371 10.67 -53.52 1.61
C ASN A 371 10.76 -54.36 2.89
N GLU A 372 10.96 -53.70 4.05
CA GLU A 372 11.04 -54.40 5.35
C GLU A 372 9.69 -55.10 5.69
N LEU A 373 8.58 -54.43 5.38
CA LEU A 373 7.24 -55.03 5.60
C LEU A 373 7.00 -56.22 4.67
N ILE A 374 7.43 -56.18 3.41
CA ILE A 374 7.32 -57.30 2.47
C ILE A 374 8.13 -58.48 2.97
N GLU A 375 9.34 -58.26 3.47
CA GLU A 375 10.16 -59.33 4.06
C GLU A 375 9.47 -59.95 5.30
N LYS A 376 8.93 -59.10 6.19
CA LYS A 376 8.20 -59.53 7.38
C LYS A 376 6.94 -60.34 7.03
N ILE A 377 6.16 -59.87 6.07
CA ILE A 377 4.96 -60.55 5.58
C ILE A 377 5.33 -61.89 4.98
N THR A 378 6.39 -61.95 4.18
CA THR A 378 6.86 -63.17 3.55
C THR A 378 7.41 -64.16 4.57
N SER A 379 8.11 -63.68 5.59
CA SER A 379 8.56 -64.51 6.71
C SER A 379 7.40 -65.09 7.52
N ASN A 380 6.38 -64.25 7.87
CA ASN A 380 5.20 -64.68 8.54
C ASN A 380 4.41 -65.72 7.72
N ARG A 381 4.36 -65.59 6.40
CA ARG A 381 3.79 -66.61 5.51
C ARG A 381 4.46 -67.94 5.69
N ARG A 382 5.80 -67.97 5.68
CA ARG A 382 6.58 -69.22 5.88
C ARG A 382 6.24 -69.86 7.22
N MET A 383 6.15 -69.04 8.30
CA MET A 383 5.77 -69.55 9.63
C MET A 383 4.34 -70.10 9.64
N LYS A 384 3.34 -69.41 9.08
CA LYS A 384 1.96 -69.89 8.99
C LYS A 384 1.84 -71.18 8.22
N ILE A 385 2.55 -71.33 7.11
CA ILE A 385 2.59 -72.57 6.31
C ILE A 385 3.22 -73.71 7.10
N ASN A 386 4.32 -73.49 7.82
CA ASN A 386 5.01 -74.49 8.63
C ASN A 386 4.19 -74.94 9.85
N ASN A 387 3.28 -74.09 10.34
CA ASN A 387 2.42 -74.35 11.49
C ASN A 387 1.06 -75.02 11.09
N ILE A 388 0.85 -75.35 9.82
CA ILE A 388 -0.33 -76.11 9.41
C ILE A 388 -0.24 -77.53 10.04
N ASP A 389 -1.33 -77.92 10.70
CA ASP A 389 -1.42 -79.24 11.37
C ASP A 389 -1.20 -80.33 10.34
N ARG A 390 -0.19 -81.16 10.59
CA ARG A 390 0.18 -82.31 9.73
C ARG A 390 -0.81 -83.49 9.80
N ASN A 391 -1.72 -83.47 10.79
CA ASN A 391 -2.74 -84.57 10.93
C ASN A 391 -4.00 -84.29 10.08
N LEU A 392 -4.08 -83.16 9.40
CA LEU A 392 -5.16 -82.85 8.46
C LEU A 392 -4.93 -83.58 7.14
N ASP A 393 -6.05 -83.92 6.46
CA ASP A 393 -6.03 -84.53 5.13
C ASP A 393 -5.32 -83.59 4.12
N GLU A 394 -4.76 -84.15 3.06
CA GLU A 394 -3.92 -83.48 2.09
C GLU A 394 -4.68 -82.38 1.34
N GLU A 395 -5.95 -82.55 1.07
CA GLU A 395 -6.83 -81.58 0.40
C GLU A 395 -7.01 -80.32 1.27
N THR A 396 -7.27 -80.52 2.55
CA THR A 396 -7.44 -79.47 3.55
C THR A 396 -6.13 -78.74 3.76
N GLN A 397 -4.97 -79.40 3.81
CA GLN A 397 -3.69 -78.77 3.90
C GLN A 397 -3.39 -77.87 2.65
N GLN A 398 -3.65 -78.40 1.44
CA GLN A 398 -3.47 -77.65 0.20
C GLN A 398 -4.40 -76.39 0.16
N ARG A 399 -5.64 -76.53 0.59
CA ARG A 399 -6.60 -75.45 0.67
C ARG A 399 -6.10 -74.31 1.62
N LEU A 400 -5.61 -74.70 2.80
CA LEU A 400 -5.06 -73.74 3.77
C LEU A 400 -3.79 -73.06 3.23
N ARG A 401 -2.88 -73.80 2.58
CA ARG A 401 -1.69 -73.17 1.95
C ARG A 401 -2.07 -72.19 0.87
N LYS A 402 -3.00 -72.51 0.01
CA LYS A 402 -3.52 -71.65 -1.04
C LYS A 402 -4.12 -70.37 -0.45
N LYS A 403 -4.95 -70.50 0.60
CA LYS A 403 -5.53 -69.35 1.29
C LYS A 403 -4.47 -68.44 1.90
N ILE A 404 -3.46 -69.00 2.60
CA ILE A 404 -2.35 -68.22 3.18
C ILE A 404 -1.57 -67.50 2.09
N PHE A 405 -1.36 -68.15 0.93
CA PHE A 405 -0.68 -67.57 -0.21
C PHE A 405 -1.45 -66.40 -0.81
N GLU A 406 -2.74 -66.57 -1.07
CA GLU A 406 -3.63 -65.57 -1.63
C GLU A 406 -3.74 -64.34 -0.70
N GLU A 407 -3.90 -64.54 0.62
CA GLU A 407 -3.93 -63.48 1.63
C GLU A 407 -2.59 -62.68 1.62
N THR A 408 -1.47 -63.37 1.58
CA THR A 408 -0.14 -62.74 1.59
C THR A 408 0.13 -61.98 0.30
N GLU A 409 -0.25 -62.53 -0.84
CA GLU A 409 -0.09 -61.90 -2.13
C GLU A 409 -0.96 -60.61 -2.24
N TYR A 410 -2.15 -60.67 -1.65
CA TYR A 410 -3.00 -59.49 -1.52
C TYR A 410 -2.33 -58.40 -0.66
N GLU A 411 -1.80 -58.73 0.53
CA GLU A 411 -1.11 -57.81 1.41
C GLU A 411 0.13 -57.16 0.72
N VAL A 412 0.97 -57.97 0.06
CA VAL A 412 2.15 -57.47 -0.69
C VAL A 412 1.74 -56.58 -1.86
N THR A 413 0.67 -56.95 -2.56
CA THR A 413 0.18 -56.16 -3.68
C THR A 413 -0.36 -54.80 -3.21
N GLN A 414 -1.04 -54.76 -2.06
CA GLN A 414 -1.53 -53.50 -1.45
C GLN A 414 -0.34 -52.61 -1.02
N LEU A 415 0.74 -53.17 -0.49
CA LEU A 415 1.95 -52.42 -0.16
C LEU A 415 2.66 -51.84 -1.41
N LEU A 416 2.82 -52.65 -2.45
CA LEU A 416 3.57 -52.28 -3.68
C LEU A 416 2.79 -51.29 -4.56
N ARG A 417 1.47 -51.49 -4.72
CA ARG A 417 0.63 -50.70 -5.64
C ARG A 417 -0.22 -49.67 -4.94
N GLY A 418 -0.56 -49.89 -3.67
CA GLY A 418 -1.51 -49.07 -2.91
C GLY A 418 -0.90 -47.90 -2.14
N GLY A 419 0.39 -47.93 -1.82
CA GLY A 419 0.98 -47.01 -0.85
C GLY A 419 0.74 -45.52 -1.17
N LYS A 420 1.02 -45.08 -2.40
CA LYS A 420 0.75 -43.69 -2.81
C LYS A 420 -0.75 -43.36 -2.82
N LYS A 421 -1.58 -44.29 -3.27
CA LYS A 421 -3.03 -44.12 -3.32
C LYS A 421 -3.62 -44.02 -1.91
N LEU A 422 -3.18 -44.89 -0.98
CA LEU A 422 -3.65 -44.89 0.41
C LEU A 422 -3.25 -43.57 1.12
N VAL A 423 -2.05 -43.01 0.89
CA VAL A 423 -1.69 -41.68 1.40
C VAL A 423 -2.64 -40.62 0.83
N THR A 424 -2.89 -40.67 -0.48
CA THR A 424 -3.81 -39.74 -1.13
C THR A 424 -5.21 -39.84 -0.56
N ASP A 425 -5.69 -41.04 -0.33
CA ASP A 425 -7.04 -41.28 0.22
C ASP A 425 -7.14 -40.88 1.71
N TYR A 426 -6.08 -41.06 2.50
CA TYR A 426 -5.98 -40.53 3.87
C TYR A 426 -6.03 -39.01 3.89
N ILE A 427 -5.24 -38.35 3.04
CA ILE A 427 -5.20 -36.89 2.95
C ILE A 427 -6.52 -36.31 2.41
N LYS A 428 -7.19 -36.96 1.48
CA LYS A 428 -8.52 -36.55 0.98
C LYS A 428 -9.63 -36.53 2.02
N GLN A 429 -9.44 -37.16 3.16
CA GLN A 429 -10.38 -37.04 4.30
C GLN A 429 -10.30 -35.63 4.92
N ILE A 430 -9.18 -34.96 4.77
CA ILE A 430 -8.99 -33.58 5.22
C ILE A 430 -9.68 -32.66 4.22
N LYS A 431 -10.82 -32.11 4.61
CA LYS A 431 -11.58 -31.16 3.78
C LYS A 431 -11.36 -29.75 4.28
N LEU A 432 -10.87 -28.89 3.40
CA LEU A 432 -10.76 -27.45 3.65
C LEU A 432 -11.96 -26.74 3.00
N ASP A 433 -12.71 -26.01 3.79
CA ASP A 433 -13.79 -25.12 3.33
C ASP A 433 -13.22 -23.81 2.81
N LYS A 434 -14.01 -23.04 2.05
CA LYS A 434 -13.65 -21.68 1.63
C LYS A 434 -13.55 -20.76 2.85
N SER A 435 -12.73 -19.70 2.76
CA SER A 435 -12.50 -18.72 3.83
C SER A 435 -13.80 -18.14 4.39
N ILE A 436 -14.78 -17.85 3.53
CA ILE A 436 -16.09 -17.33 3.94
C ILE A 436 -16.88 -18.33 4.81
N GLU A 437 -16.76 -19.64 4.58
CA GLU A 437 -17.45 -20.65 5.39
C GLU A 437 -16.82 -20.77 6.78
N TYR A 438 -15.49 -20.63 6.88
CA TYR A 438 -14.84 -20.53 8.18
C TYR A 438 -15.24 -19.26 8.90
N TYR A 439 -15.31 -18.13 8.19
CA TYR A 439 -15.74 -16.85 8.76
C TYR A 439 -17.15 -16.90 9.33
N LYS A 440 -18.11 -17.52 8.63
CA LYS A 440 -19.47 -17.78 9.14
C LYS A 440 -19.45 -18.57 10.45
N LYS A 441 -18.63 -19.61 10.53
CA LYS A 441 -18.48 -20.45 11.73
C LYS A 441 -17.84 -19.67 12.89
N ILE A 442 -16.88 -18.80 12.59
CA ILE A 442 -16.24 -17.93 13.58
C ILE A 442 -17.26 -16.94 14.14
N ILE A 443 -18.02 -16.24 13.30
CA ILE A 443 -19.06 -15.30 13.74
C ILE A 443 -20.12 -16.01 14.61
N ALA A 444 -20.44 -17.26 14.34
CA ALA A 444 -21.37 -18.05 15.15
C ALA A 444 -20.79 -18.52 16.50
N SER A 445 -19.49 -18.34 16.77
CA SER A 445 -18.82 -18.81 18.00
C SER A 445 -18.98 -17.81 19.17
N LYS A 446 -20.18 -17.70 19.73
CA LYS A 446 -20.54 -16.72 20.77
C LYS A 446 -19.54 -16.63 21.93
N GLN A 447 -19.08 -17.76 22.47
CA GLN A 447 -18.20 -17.78 23.65
C GLN A 447 -16.86 -17.08 23.43
N SER A 448 -16.27 -17.19 22.25
CA SER A 448 -15.00 -16.51 21.92
C SER A 448 -15.16 -15.00 21.83
N PHE A 449 -16.31 -14.52 21.34
CA PHE A 449 -16.62 -13.10 21.27
C PHE A 449 -16.88 -12.49 22.64
N LEU A 450 -17.64 -13.18 23.50
CA LEU A 450 -18.00 -12.67 24.84
C LEU A 450 -16.79 -12.49 25.78
N LYS A 451 -15.60 -12.91 25.40
CA LYS A 451 -14.34 -12.57 26.09
C LYS A 451 -13.96 -11.09 25.93
N TYR A 452 -14.42 -10.45 24.85
CA TYR A 452 -13.96 -9.14 24.42
C TYR A 452 -15.08 -8.09 24.29
N ILE A 453 -16.31 -8.53 24.03
CA ILE A 453 -17.48 -7.67 23.82
C ILE A 453 -18.69 -8.18 24.60
N ASP A 454 -19.67 -7.31 24.81
CA ASP A 454 -20.93 -7.67 25.45
C ASP A 454 -21.91 -8.37 24.49
N GLU A 455 -23.00 -8.88 25.05
CA GLU A 455 -24.00 -9.65 24.30
C GLU A 455 -24.81 -8.79 23.32
N GLU A 456 -25.01 -7.50 23.62
CA GLU A 456 -25.72 -6.56 22.73
C GLU A 456 -24.93 -6.37 21.43
N LEU A 457 -23.64 -6.09 21.55
CA LEU A 457 -22.75 -5.89 20.40
C LEU A 457 -22.55 -7.18 19.61
N TYR A 458 -22.41 -8.32 20.30
CA TYR A 458 -22.33 -9.63 19.63
C TYR A 458 -23.57 -9.91 18.79
N SER A 459 -24.78 -9.73 19.37
CA SER A 459 -26.04 -9.94 18.65
C SER A 459 -26.14 -9.04 17.43
N PHE A 460 -25.76 -7.76 17.58
CA PHE A 460 -25.71 -6.81 16.47
C PHE A 460 -24.80 -7.29 15.33
N ILE A 461 -23.56 -7.73 15.65
CA ILE A 461 -22.59 -8.22 14.67
C ILE A 461 -23.16 -9.41 13.89
N VAL A 462 -23.74 -10.40 14.60
CA VAL A 462 -24.30 -11.62 14.00
C VAL A 462 -25.49 -11.28 13.09
N ASP A 463 -26.42 -10.46 13.56
CA ASP A 463 -27.62 -10.10 12.81
C ASP A 463 -27.30 -9.30 11.55
N ASN A 464 -26.41 -8.30 11.68
CA ASN A 464 -25.96 -7.48 10.57
C ASN A 464 -25.24 -8.33 9.51
N PHE A 465 -24.30 -9.18 9.92
CA PHE A 465 -23.62 -10.08 9.00
C PHE A 465 -24.59 -11.03 8.29
N ASN A 466 -25.53 -11.64 9.03
CA ASN A 466 -26.51 -12.57 8.46
C ASN A 466 -27.46 -11.88 7.46
N GLN A 467 -27.81 -10.62 7.69
CA GLN A 467 -28.64 -9.85 6.75
C GLN A 467 -27.87 -9.52 5.46
N LYS A 468 -26.59 -9.12 5.57
CA LYS A 468 -25.77 -8.74 4.42
C LYS A 468 -25.34 -9.94 3.59
N ILE A 469 -24.90 -11.03 4.22
CA ILE A 469 -24.42 -12.21 3.50
C ILE A 469 -25.54 -12.91 2.69
N LYS A 470 -26.81 -12.84 3.14
CA LYS A 470 -27.97 -13.29 2.34
C LYS A 470 -28.08 -12.54 1.01
N LYS A 471 -27.67 -11.29 0.96
CA LYS A 471 -27.61 -10.45 -0.23
C LYS A 471 -26.28 -10.60 -1.00
N LYS A 472 -25.34 -11.45 -0.53
CA LYS A 472 -23.97 -11.59 -1.02
C LYS A 472 -23.13 -10.33 -0.84
N ILE A 473 -23.46 -9.50 0.14
CA ILE A 473 -22.73 -8.28 0.52
C ILE A 473 -21.95 -8.58 1.81
N ILE A 474 -20.76 -8.02 1.93
CA ILE A 474 -19.94 -8.01 3.15
C ILE A 474 -19.56 -6.57 3.49
N GLU A 475 -19.31 -6.30 4.77
CA GLU A 475 -18.77 -5.01 5.20
C GLU A 475 -17.30 -4.88 4.83
N TYR A 476 -16.84 -3.64 4.69
CA TYR A 476 -15.42 -3.36 4.49
C TYR A 476 -14.55 -3.97 5.60
N GLU A 477 -15.03 -3.91 6.85
CA GLU A 477 -14.37 -4.45 8.03
C GLU A 477 -14.26 -5.99 8.05
N ASP A 478 -15.07 -6.69 7.24
CA ASP A 478 -15.00 -8.14 7.09
C ASP A 478 -13.87 -8.59 6.16
N LEU A 479 -13.30 -7.67 5.35
CA LEU A 479 -12.24 -8.00 4.40
C LEU A 479 -10.95 -8.48 5.09
N THR A 480 -10.54 -7.77 6.14
CA THR A 480 -9.29 -8.11 6.86
C THR A 480 -9.35 -9.48 7.52
N PRO A 481 -10.43 -9.82 8.29
CA PRO A 481 -10.62 -11.16 8.81
C PRO A 481 -10.62 -12.26 7.73
N LEU A 482 -11.32 -12.02 6.62
CA LEU A 482 -11.38 -12.96 5.50
C LEU A 482 -10.02 -13.16 4.84
N LEU A 483 -9.26 -12.08 4.61
CA LEU A 483 -7.90 -12.12 4.07
C LEU A 483 -6.96 -12.87 5.02
N TYR A 484 -7.09 -12.65 6.33
CA TYR A 484 -6.29 -13.32 7.34
C TYR A 484 -6.58 -14.84 7.38
N ILE A 485 -7.85 -15.23 7.36
CA ILE A 485 -8.26 -16.64 7.28
C ILE A 485 -7.72 -17.27 5.99
N GLN A 486 -7.85 -16.58 4.86
CA GLN A 486 -7.33 -17.04 3.56
C GLN A 486 -5.82 -17.27 3.64
N TYR A 487 -5.07 -16.31 4.19
CA TYR A 487 -3.63 -16.41 4.36
C TYR A 487 -3.23 -17.59 5.27
N LYS A 488 -3.85 -17.72 6.44
CA LYS A 488 -3.53 -18.80 7.41
C LYS A 488 -3.86 -20.20 6.89
N ILE A 489 -4.96 -20.35 6.13
CA ILE A 489 -5.40 -21.67 5.65
C ILE A 489 -4.78 -22.04 4.31
N PHE A 490 -4.77 -21.12 3.34
CA PHE A 490 -4.39 -21.42 1.95
C PHE A 490 -3.07 -20.79 1.52
N GLY A 491 -2.52 -19.87 2.33
CA GLY A 491 -1.36 -19.08 1.95
C GLY A 491 -1.70 -18.00 0.90
N LEU A 492 -0.67 -17.39 0.37
CA LEU A 492 -0.74 -16.49 -0.77
C LEU A 492 -0.49 -17.28 -2.05
N ASN A 493 -1.05 -16.78 -3.15
CA ASN A 493 -0.76 -17.34 -4.46
C ASN A 493 0.76 -17.20 -4.73
N GLU A 494 1.43 -18.28 -5.16
CA GLU A 494 2.88 -18.32 -5.47
C GLU A 494 3.34 -17.23 -6.45
N ARG A 495 2.40 -16.68 -7.24
CA ARG A 495 2.65 -15.57 -8.17
C ARG A 495 2.81 -14.21 -7.48
N LEU A 496 2.55 -14.11 -6.19
CA LEU A 496 2.59 -12.85 -5.44
C LEU A 496 3.84 -12.80 -4.54
N THR A 497 4.97 -12.50 -5.15
CA THR A 497 6.21 -12.22 -4.41
C THR A 497 6.32 -10.73 -4.15
N LEU A 498 5.59 -10.20 -3.15
CA LEU A 498 5.75 -8.81 -2.75
C LEU A 498 7.05 -8.63 -1.96
N LYS A 499 7.81 -7.61 -2.33
CA LYS A 499 9.07 -7.23 -1.66
C LYS A 499 8.93 -5.94 -0.87
N HIS A 500 8.03 -5.05 -1.27
CA HIS A 500 7.78 -3.80 -0.58
C HIS A 500 6.34 -3.34 -0.76
N ILE A 501 5.73 -2.87 0.32
CA ILE A 501 4.40 -2.25 0.30
C ILE A 501 4.53 -0.80 0.73
N VAL A 502 3.91 0.11 -0.02
CA VAL A 502 3.70 1.51 0.38
C VAL A 502 2.22 1.74 0.59
N ILE A 503 1.86 2.27 1.76
CA ILE A 503 0.47 2.60 2.11
C ILE A 503 0.37 4.11 2.26
N ASP A 504 -0.42 4.76 1.42
CA ASP A 504 -0.76 6.17 1.57
C ASP A 504 -2.12 6.36 2.25
N GLU A 505 -2.32 7.52 2.87
CA GLU A 505 -3.50 7.82 3.73
C GLU A 505 -3.74 6.76 4.82
N ALA A 506 -2.66 6.23 5.36
CA ALA A 506 -2.62 5.05 6.22
C ALA A 506 -3.33 5.24 7.59
N GLN A 507 -3.66 6.46 7.99
CA GLN A 507 -4.44 6.73 9.21
C GLN A 507 -5.86 6.14 9.16
N ASP A 508 -6.35 5.79 7.98
CA ASP A 508 -7.66 5.12 7.83
C ASP A 508 -7.58 3.59 7.96
N PHE A 509 -6.34 3.07 8.02
CA PHE A 509 -6.10 1.65 8.22
C PHE A 509 -6.16 1.27 9.69
N SER A 510 -6.66 0.08 9.96
CA SER A 510 -6.76 -0.49 11.29
C SER A 510 -5.49 -1.25 11.71
N GLU A 511 -5.35 -1.47 13.03
CA GLU A 511 -4.30 -2.32 13.60
C GLU A 511 -4.26 -3.71 12.94
N PHE A 512 -5.42 -4.29 12.69
CA PHE A 512 -5.52 -5.61 12.09
C PHE A 512 -5.11 -5.62 10.62
N GLN A 513 -5.44 -4.56 9.86
CA GLN A 513 -4.98 -4.43 8.46
C GLN A 513 -3.45 -4.35 8.37
N PHE A 514 -2.82 -3.51 9.20
CA PHE A 514 -1.35 -3.44 9.24
C PHE A 514 -0.72 -4.78 9.62
N PHE A 515 -1.30 -5.48 10.60
CA PHE A 515 -0.82 -6.79 11.00
C PHE A 515 -0.87 -7.78 9.83
N VAL A 516 -2.00 -7.87 9.12
CA VAL A 516 -2.16 -8.81 8.00
C VAL A 516 -1.22 -8.45 6.85
N LEU A 517 -1.07 -7.17 6.51
CA LEU A 517 -0.15 -6.76 5.45
C LEU A 517 1.31 -7.06 5.79
N ASN A 518 1.70 -6.93 7.08
CA ASN A 518 3.04 -7.30 7.53
C ASN A 518 3.27 -8.83 7.45
N GLU A 519 2.26 -9.64 7.83
CA GLU A 519 2.31 -11.10 7.67
C GLU A 519 2.48 -11.53 6.20
N VAL A 520 1.77 -10.85 5.28
CA VAL A 520 1.84 -11.09 3.83
C VAL A 520 3.25 -10.86 3.28
N LEU A 521 4.03 -9.95 3.83
CA LEU A 521 5.42 -9.69 3.47
C LEU A 521 6.42 -10.78 3.94
N GLN A 522 5.95 -11.84 4.60
CA GLN A 522 6.74 -13.01 4.98
C GLN A 522 8.10 -12.67 5.63
N ASN A 523 8.09 -11.92 6.72
CA ASN A 523 9.28 -11.53 7.50
C ASN A 523 10.26 -10.53 6.82
N ASN A 524 10.02 -10.07 5.61
CA ASN A 524 10.86 -9.04 4.99
C ASN A 524 10.71 -7.67 5.66
N LYS A 525 9.63 -7.47 6.44
CA LYS A 525 9.28 -6.22 7.16
C LYS A 525 9.47 -4.94 6.33
N SER A 526 9.39 -5.08 5.01
CA SER A 526 9.68 -4.02 4.04
C SER A 526 8.40 -3.26 3.71
N ILE A 527 8.01 -2.32 4.60
CA ILE A 527 6.78 -1.54 4.48
C ILE A 527 7.05 -0.06 4.74
N THR A 528 6.41 0.79 3.95
CA THR A 528 6.39 2.24 4.17
C THR A 528 4.95 2.70 4.37
N ILE A 529 4.67 3.31 5.50
CA ILE A 529 3.35 3.75 5.94
C ILE A 529 3.37 5.27 6.01
N LEU A 530 2.51 5.94 5.23
CA LEU A 530 2.39 7.39 5.25
C LEU A 530 0.97 7.78 5.64
N GLY A 531 0.85 8.64 6.65
CA GLY A 531 -0.46 9.05 7.12
C GLY A 531 -0.45 10.36 7.91
N ASP A 532 -1.66 10.84 8.20
CA ASP A 532 -1.89 11.99 9.06
C ASP A 532 -3.06 11.69 10.01
N ILE A 533 -2.76 11.44 11.28
CA ILE A 533 -3.79 11.12 12.28
C ILE A 533 -4.85 12.22 12.38
N ALA A 534 -4.47 13.48 12.13
CA ALA A 534 -5.40 14.60 12.12
C ALA A 534 -6.44 14.51 10.98
N GLN A 535 -6.13 13.84 9.88
CA GLN A 535 -7.02 13.62 8.74
C GLN A 535 -7.76 12.28 8.76
N GLY A 536 -7.68 11.52 9.86
CA GLY A 536 -8.35 10.22 10.01
C GLY A 536 -9.86 10.37 10.23
N ILE A 537 -10.63 10.41 9.14
CA ILE A 537 -12.10 10.55 9.20
C ILE A 537 -12.81 9.28 9.63
N TYR A 538 -12.19 8.12 9.44
CA TYR A 538 -12.66 6.81 9.92
C TYR A 538 -12.12 6.50 11.34
N SER A 539 -12.05 7.51 12.22
CA SER A 539 -11.45 7.40 13.55
C SER A 539 -12.12 6.35 14.47
N TYR A 540 -13.30 5.85 14.10
CA TYR A 540 -13.99 4.77 14.82
C TYR A 540 -13.37 3.38 14.55
N ARG A 541 -12.62 3.20 13.45
CA ARG A 541 -11.94 1.94 13.08
C ARG A 541 -10.45 2.10 12.77
N GLY A 542 -10.02 3.27 12.30
CA GLY A 542 -8.65 3.57 11.90
C GLY A 542 -7.69 3.75 13.07
N THR A 543 -6.40 3.81 12.76
CA THR A 543 -5.38 4.00 13.78
C THR A 543 -5.41 5.41 14.38
N LYS A 544 -5.08 5.50 15.67
CA LYS A 544 -4.97 6.75 16.43
C LYS A 544 -3.57 7.00 16.96
N ASP A 545 -2.69 6.01 16.89
CA ASP A 545 -1.36 6.09 17.45
C ASP A 545 -0.36 5.22 16.66
N TRP A 546 0.65 5.88 16.09
CA TRP A 546 1.72 5.19 15.36
C TRP A 546 2.65 4.40 16.29
N ASN A 547 2.84 4.83 17.53
CA ASN A 547 3.66 4.09 18.49
C ASN A 547 3.02 2.74 18.81
N ARG A 548 1.70 2.72 18.97
CA ARG A 548 0.94 1.48 19.17
C ARG A 548 1.06 0.54 17.96
N ILE A 549 0.99 1.06 16.73
CA ILE A 549 1.23 0.25 15.53
C ILE A 549 2.66 -0.30 15.53
N ASN A 550 3.65 0.53 15.88
CA ASN A 550 5.04 0.09 15.97
C ASN A 550 5.23 -1.03 17.01
N GLU A 551 4.59 -0.91 18.17
CA GLU A 551 4.65 -1.92 19.23
C GLU A 551 4.01 -3.25 18.80
N ILE A 552 2.74 -3.23 18.35
CA ILE A 552 1.95 -4.46 18.16
C ILE A 552 2.15 -5.15 16.79
N VAL A 553 2.66 -4.43 15.79
CA VAL A 553 2.85 -4.97 14.42
C VAL A 553 4.33 -5.15 14.10
N PHE A 554 5.19 -4.27 14.58
CA PHE A 554 6.60 -4.23 14.19
C PHE A 554 7.57 -4.48 15.35
N ASP A 555 7.10 -4.88 16.53
CA ASP A 555 7.94 -5.17 17.71
C ASP A 555 8.89 -4.02 18.07
N ASN A 556 8.46 -2.78 17.86
CA ASN A 556 9.23 -1.54 18.00
C ASN A 556 10.42 -1.38 17.04
N GLU A 557 10.46 -2.13 15.95
CA GLU A 557 11.54 -2.03 14.96
C GLU A 557 11.32 -0.93 13.91
N ALA A 558 10.10 -0.39 13.76
CA ALA A 558 9.82 0.65 12.78
C ALA A 558 10.49 1.99 13.13
N SER A 559 11.03 2.65 12.11
CA SER A 559 11.42 4.06 12.23
C SER A 559 10.20 4.95 12.08
N ILE A 560 10.02 5.92 12.97
CA ILE A 560 8.96 6.91 12.88
C ILE A 560 9.57 8.26 12.50
N GLU A 561 9.28 8.73 11.29
CA GLU A 561 9.72 10.02 10.76
C GLU A 561 8.56 11.00 10.69
N ARG A 562 8.85 12.30 10.66
CA ARG A 562 7.83 13.35 10.66
C ARG A 562 8.05 14.36 9.56
N LEU A 563 6.92 14.85 9.01
CA LEU A 563 6.85 15.95 8.06
C LEU A 563 5.88 16.98 8.64
N ASP A 564 6.41 17.92 9.40
CA ASP A 564 5.63 18.92 10.16
C ASP A 564 5.36 20.20 9.32
N ASN A 565 6.08 20.40 8.20
CA ASN A 565 5.91 21.55 7.33
C ASN A 565 4.77 21.33 6.31
N SER A 566 3.90 22.32 6.16
CA SER A 566 2.81 22.33 5.18
C SER A 566 3.13 23.27 4.02
N TYR A 567 3.15 22.71 2.81
CA TYR A 567 3.49 23.41 1.56
C TYR A 567 2.26 23.76 0.70
N ARG A 568 1.09 23.19 1.03
CA ARG A 568 -0.12 23.31 0.18
C ARG A 568 -0.87 24.60 0.37
N THR A 569 -1.21 24.93 1.60
CA THR A 569 -2.10 26.03 1.94
C THR A 569 -1.33 27.30 2.35
N THR A 570 -2.03 28.41 2.46
CA THR A 570 -1.49 29.66 3.00
C THR A 570 -1.37 29.62 4.52
N VAL A 571 -0.56 30.51 5.09
CA VAL A 571 -0.40 30.68 6.55
C VAL A 571 -1.77 30.91 7.22
N GLU A 572 -2.62 31.74 6.60
CA GLU A 572 -3.93 32.11 7.14
C GLU A 572 -4.86 30.90 7.23
N ILE A 573 -4.93 30.09 6.17
CA ILE A 573 -5.78 28.90 6.11
C ILE A 573 -5.28 27.85 7.10
N MET A 574 -3.96 27.58 7.11
CA MET A 574 -3.41 26.54 7.99
C MET A 574 -3.56 26.91 9.48
N ASN A 575 -3.36 28.19 9.83
CA ASN A 575 -3.57 28.65 11.20
C ASN A 575 -5.03 28.45 11.63
N GLU A 576 -5.99 28.65 10.72
CA GLU A 576 -7.40 28.39 11.02
C GLU A 576 -7.69 26.88 11.17
N ALA A 577 -7.15 26.06 10.30
CA ALA A 577 -7.25 24.61 10.41
C ALA A 577 -6.62 24.10 11.72
N ASN A 578 -5.47 24.63 12.11
CA ASN A 578 -4.81 24.32 13.38
C ASN A 578 -5.69 24.62 14.59
N LYS A 579 -6.41 25.76 14.60
CA LYS A 579 -7.37 26.11 15.68
C LYS A 579 -8.52 25.08 15.80
N ILE A 580 -8.94 24.49 14.69
CA ILE A 580 -9.99 23.49 14.69
C ILE A 580 -9.49 22.16 15.26
N ILE A 581 -8.35 21.66 14.76
CA ILE A 581 -7.81 20.39 15.21
C ILE A 581 -7.32 20.44 16.67
N ASP A 582 -6.93 21.62 17.14
CA ASP A 582 -6.52 21.86 18.53
C ASP A 582 -7.64 21.64 19.54
N LYS A 583 -8.90 21.57 19.12
CA LYS A 583 -10.05 21.25 19.99
C LYS A 583 -10.12 19.79 20.41
N ILE A 584 -9.39 18.88 19.76
CA ILE A 584 -9.35 17.47 20.14
C ILE A 584 -8.66 17.33 21.51
N LYS A 585 -9.30 16.60 22.43
CA LYS A 585 -8.83 16.47 23.83
C LYS A 585 -7.65 15.52 23.96
N GLU A 586 -7.62 14.45 23.20
CA GLU A 586 -6.53 13.44 23.19
C GLU A 586 -5.48 13.83 22.13
N LYS A 587 -4.54 14.71 22.52
CA LYS A 587 -3.61 15.39 21.60
C LYS A 587 -2.24 14.72 21.46
N GLU A 588 -1.91 13.70 22.24
CA GLU A 588 -0.55 13.18 22.35
C GLU A 588 0.08 12.82 20.99
N ASN A 589 -0.74 12.41 20.02
CA ASN A 589 -0.31 11.97 18.70
C ASN A 589 -0.64 12.94 17.57
N ILE A 590 -1.31 14.07 17.84
CA ILE A 590 -1.69 15.08 16.86
C ILE A 590 -0.77 16.31 17.02
N LYS A 591 0.02 16.61 16.00
CA LYS A 591 0.80 17.84 15.91
C LYS A 591 0.17 18.85 14.99
N LEU A 592 0.31 20.13 15.35
CA LEU A 592 -0.12 21.23 14.52
C LEU A 592 0.85 21.39 13.34
N ALA A 593 0.29 21.68 12.16
CA ALA A 593 1.09 21.90 10.96
C ALA A 593 1.82 23.26 11.02
N ILE A 594 3.07 23.27 10.57
CA ILE A 594 3.85 24.50 10.43
C ILE A 594 3.69 24.99 8.98
N PRO A 595 2.94 26.07 8.73
CA PRO A 595 2.80 26.58 7.37
C PRO A 595 4.09 27.25 6.92
N ILE A 596 4.49 27.06 5.65
CA ILE A 596 5.55 27.86 5.04
C ILE A 596 5.08 29.30 4.86
N SER A 597 6.03 30.25 4.73
CA SER A 597 5.77 31.71 4.62
C SER A 597 5.06 32.09 3.30
N ARG A 598 3.90 31.54 3.03
CA ARG A 598 3.03 31.86 1.90
C ARG A 598 1.77 32.55 2.39
N HIS A 599 1.72 33.86 2.20
CA HIS A 599 0.61 34.70 2.65
C HIS A 599 -0.36 35.04 1.52
N ARG A 600 -1.65 35.03 1.82
CA ARG A 600 -2.75 35.46 0.96
C ARG A 600 -3.86 36.13 1.78
N GLU A 601 -5.06 36.23 1.20
CA GLU A 601 -6.24 36.80 1.86
C GLU A 601 -6.53 36.06 3.18
N LYS A 602 -6.98 36.83 4.19
CA LYS A 602 -7.43 36.24 5.48
C LYS A 602 -8.64 35.35 5.25
N VAL A 603 -8.80 34.34 6.10
CA VAL A 603 -10.02 33.52 6.13
C VAL A 603 -11.22 34.41 6.44
N ASN A 604 -12.24 34.31 5.61
CA ASN A 604 -13.42 35.19 5.69
C ASN A 604 -14.57 34.43 6.35
N TYR A 605 -15.09 34.99 7.43
CA TYR A 605 -16.25 34.46 8.16
C TYR A 605 -17.49 35.25 7.80
N ILE A 606 -18.52 34.59 7.26
CA ILE A 606 -19.73 35.21 6.73
C ILE A 606 -20.93 34.67 7.49
N LYS A 607 -21.60 35.57 8.22
CA LYS A 607 -22.83 35.24 8.96
C LYS A 607 -24.03 35.21 8.03
N THR A 608 -24.90 34.20 8.23
CA THR A 608 -26.20 34.14 7.54
C THR A 608 -27.32 33.78 8.52
N GLU A 609 -28.51 34.34 8.31
CA GLU A 609 -29.66 34.11 9.20
C GLU A 609 -30.51 32.93 8.71
N ASN A 610 -30.47 32.62 7.40
CA ASN A 610 -31.31 31.58 6.83
C ASN A 610 -30.68 30.92 5.60
N PHE A 611 -31.30 29.84 5.13
CA PHE A 611 -30.82 29.06 4.02
C PHE A 611 -30.77 29.84 2.69
N ASP A 612 -31.78 30.69 2.42
CA ASP A 612 -31.81 31.48 1.18
C ASP A 612 -30.70 32.55 1.17
N GLY A 613 -30.42 33.17 2.32
CA GLY A 613 -29.26 34.05 2.49
C GLY A 613 -27.94 33.32 2.24
N LYS A 614 -27.81 32.08 2.73
CA LYS A 614 -26.66 31.21 2.47
C LYS A 614 -26.46 31.01 0.97
N ILE A 615 -27.51 30.64 0.24
CA ILE A 615 -27.43 30.41 -1.23
C ILE A 615 -26.98 31.68 -1.96
N LYS A 616 -27.56 32.85 -1.57
CA LYS A 616 -27.16 34.14 -2.16
C LYS A 616 -25.70 34.51 -1.90
N ILE A 617 -25.18 34.18 -0.70
CA ILE A 617 -23.73 34.35 -0.39
C ILE A 617 -22.90 33.47 -1.25
N ILE A 618 -23.23 32.16 -1.39
CA ILE A 618 -22.49 31.20 -2.24
C ILE A 618 -22.50 31.67 -3.70
N GLU A 619 -23.65 32.08 -4.23
CA GLU A 619 -23.80 32.64 -5.59
C GLU A 619 -22.84 33.82 -5.82
N ASN A 620 -22.90 34.81 -4.92
CA ASN A 620 -22.04 35.99 -5.01
C ASN A 620 -20.55 35.65 -4.95
N LYS A 621 -20.14 34.70 -4.06
CA LYS A 621 -18.77 34.26 -3.95
C LYS A 621 -18.28 33.49 -5.18
N ILE A 622 -19.11 32.64 -5.76
CA ILE A 622 -18.79 31.97 -7.03
C ILE A 622 -18.53 33.02 -8.14
N MET A 623 -19.38 34.04 -8.24
CA MET A 623 -19.21 35.10 -9.25
C MET A 623 -17.93 35.91 -9.00
N GLU A 624 -17.68 36.30 -7.74
CA GLU A 624 -16.45 37.02 -7.35
C GLU A 624 -15.21 36.24 -7.74
N LEU A 625 -15.13 34.93 -7.38
CA LEU A 625 -13.99 34.07 -7.64
C LEU A 625 -13.78 33.83 -9.15
N LYS A 626 -14.85 33.64 -9.91
CA LYS A 626 -14.80 33.56 -11.37
C LYS A 626 -14.23 34.83 -12.00
N ASN A 627 -14.68 35.98 -11.53
CA ASN A 627 -14.18 37.27 -12.02
C ASN A 627 -12.68 37.48 -11.72
N LYS A 628 -12.18 36.89 -10.62
CA LYS A 628 -10.76 36.82 -10.29
C LYS A 628 -9.96 35.81 -11.12
N GLY A 629 -10.63 35.05 -12.02
CA GLY A 629 -9.99 34.06 -12.90
C GLY A 629 -9.86 32.64 -12.35
N TYR A 630 -10.37 32.39 -11.15
CA TYR A 630 -10.35 31.03 -10.58
C TYR A 630 -11.35 30.10 -11.26
N ARG A 631 -10.93 28.87 -11.49
CA ARG A 631 -11.76 27.85 -12.15
C ARG A 631 -12.14 26.69 -11.26
N ASN A 632 -11.30 26.38 -10.26
CA ASN A 632 -11.46 25.24 -9.37
C ASN A 632 -11.99 25.71 -8.00
N ILE A 633 -13.31 25.64 -7.79
CA ILE A 633 -13.99 26.18 -6.61
C ILE A 633 -14.82 25.05 -5.97
N ALA A 634 -14.61 24.77 -4.68
CA ALA A 634 -15.41 23.81 -3.94
C ALA A 634 -16.35 24.48 -2.95
N ILE A 635 -17.59 24.04 -2.95
CA ILE A 635 -18.57 24.29 -1.88
C ILE A 635 -18.62 23.00 -1.04
N ILE A 636 -18.06 23.06 0.16
CA ILE A 636 -18.00 21.92 1.07
C ILE A 636 -19.05 22.07 2.18
N ALA A 637 -19.91 21.07 2.35
CA ALA A 637 -20.83 20.99 3.46
C ALA A 637 -20.63 19.67 4.24
N LYS A 638 -21.16 19.61 5.46
CA LYS A 638 -20.94 18.47 6.36
C LYS A 638 -21.32 17.14 5.72
N ASN A 639 -22.46 17.07 5.05
CA ASN A 639 -23.01 15.81 4.55
C ASN A 639 -23.75 15.94 3.22
N SER A 640 -24.03 14.79 2.57
CA SER A 640 -24.73 14.72 1.29
C SER A 640 -26.12 15.34 1.31
N LYS A 641 -26.86 15.30 2.44
CA LYS A 641 -28.18 15.90 2.54
C LYS A 641 -28.13 17.42 2.34
N ILE A 642 -27.17 18.08 2.96
CA ILE A 642 -26.97 19.54 2.85
C ILE A 642 -26.41 19.85 1.44
N CYS A 643 -25.45 19.09 0.94
CA CYS A 643 -24.94 19.26 -0.42
C CYS A 643 -26.05 19.19 -1.48
N ASN A 644 -26.94 18.20 -1.40
CA ASN A 644 -28.09 18.07 -2.29
C ASN A 644 -29.06 19.27 -2.23
N LYS A 645 -29.29 19.82 -1.03
CA LYS A 645 -30.14 21.02 -0.88
C LYS A 645 -29.50 22.25 -1.54
N ILE A 646 -28.20 22.45 -1.33
CA ILE A 646 -27.43 23.55 -1.95
C ILE A 646 -27.42 23.37 -3.48
N TYR A 647 -27.14 22.17 -3.95
CA TYR A 647 -27.07 21.83 -5.38
C TYR A 647 -28.38 22.19 -6.11
N LYS A 648 -29.52 21.73 -5.61
CA LYS A 648 -30.84 22.04 -6.20
C LYS A 648 -31.08 23.57 -6.34
N ARG A 649 -30.71 24.33 -5.33
CA ARG A 649 -30.94 25.79 -5.32
C ARG A 649 -29.97 26.55 -6.22
N ILE A 650 -28.69 26.05 -6.34
CA ILE A 650 -27.68 26.68 -7.20
C ILE A 650 -27.98 26.42 -8.70
N ILE A 651 -28.49 25.23 -9.04
CA ILE A 651 -28.92 24.94 -10.42
C ILE A 651 -30.09 25.81 -10.85
N GLU A 652 -31.06 26.07 -9.96
CA GLU A 652 -32.19 27.00 -10.23
C GLU A 652 -31.71 28.41 -10.63
N LYS A 653 -30.48 28.78 -10.27
CA LYS A 653 -29.80 30.04 -10.64
C LYS A 653 -29.01 29.98 -11.93
N ASN A 654 -29.13 28.91 -12.71
CA ASN A 654 -28.38 28.67 -13.96
C ASN A 654 -26.84 28.69 -13.79
N ILE A 655 -26.34 28.36 -12.59
CA ILE A 655 -24.91 28.20 -12.35
C ILE A 655 -24.53 26.74 -12.61
N LYS A 656 -23.64 26.49 -13.57
CA LYS A 656 -23.14 25.15 -13.83
C LYS A 656 -22.23 24.72 -12.67
N VAL A 657 -22.68 23.74 -11.89
CA VAL A 657 -21.95 23.11 -10.79
C VAL A 657 -22.07 21.61 -10.89
N GLU A 658 -21.06 20.91 -10.37
CA GLU A 658 -21.05 19.47 -10.27
C GLU A 658 -21.28 19.06 -8.82
N LEU A 659 -22.08 18.02 -8.60
CA LEU A 659 -22.28 17.43 -7.27
C LEU A 659 -21.49 16.13 -7.18
N ILE A 660 -20.48 16.09 -6.33
CA ILE A 660 -19.75 14.85 -6.00
C ILE A 660 -20.61 14.06 -5.02
N SER A 661 -20.86 12.81 -5.37
CA SER A 661 -21.55 11.81 -4.55
C SER A 661 -20.74 10.53 -4.49
N GLU A 662 -21.20 9.58 -3.71
CA GLU A 662 -20.58 8.27 -3.55
C GLU A 662 -20.45 7.50 -4.89
N ASP A 663 -21.36 7.75 -5.82
CA ASP A 663 -21.41 7.12 -7.14
C ASP A 663 -20.54 7.81 -8.21
N LEU A 664 -19.96 8.99 -7.91
CA LEU A 664 -19.21 9.76 -8.90
C LEU A 664 -17.74 9.32 -8.94
N ILE A 665 -17.34 8.69 -10.03
CA ILE A 665 -16.00 8.12 -10.21
C ILE A 665 -14.99 9.13 -10.80
N LYS A 666 -15.43 10.26 -11.40
CA LYS A 666 -14.58 11.21 -12.11
C LYS A 666 -14.80 12.65 -11.67
N TYR A 667 -13.71 13.38 -11.48
CA TYR A 667 -13.71 14.81 -11.21
C TYR A 667 -12.77 15.51 -12.20
N ASP A 668 -13.34 16.36 -13.07
CA ASP A 668 -12.61 17.05 -14.14
C ASP A 668 -12.31 18.53 -13.80
N GLY A 669 -12.45 18.93 -12.55
CA GLY A 669 -12.29 20.32 -12.12
C GLY A 669 -13.59 21.15 -12.29
N GLY A 670 -13.53 22.43 -11.95
CA GLY A 670 -14.66 23.35 -12.05
C GLY A 670 -15.30 23.73 -10.74
N ILE A 671 -16.58 24.10 -10.74
CA ILE A 671 -17.31 24.42 -9.52
C ILE A 671 -18.00 23.18 -9.00
N THR A 672 -17.66 22.80 -7.80
CA THR A 672 -18.08 21.52 -7.24
C THR A 672 -18.76 21.70 -5.88
N ILE A 673 -19.81 20.93 -5.64
CA ILE A 673 -20.42 20.77 -4.34
C ILE A 673 -20.08 19.38 -3.82
N VAL A 674 -19.49 19.28 -2.63
CA VAL A 674 -18.97 18.00 -2.11
C VAL A 674 -19.20 17.89 -0.60
N PRO A 675 -19.64 16.72 -0.09
CA PRO A 675 -19.65 16.47 1.35
C PRO A 675 -18.21 16.36 1.90
N SER A 676 -18.01 16.81 3.15
CA SER A 676 -16.67 16.91 3.75
C SER A 676 -15.89 15.58 3.71
N TYR A 677 -16.55 14.45 3.93
CA TYR A 677 -15.89 13.13 3.92
C TYR A 677 -15.43 12.68 2.51
N LEU A 678 -16.08 13.15 1.43
CA LEU A 678 -15.66 12.88 0.05
C LEU A 678 -14.65 13.91 -0.47
N SER A 679 -14.43 15.02 0.24
CA SER A 679 -13.42 16.01 -0.13
C SER A 679 -11.99 15.57 0.18
N LYS A 680 -11.80 14.48 0.93
CA LYS A 680 -10.50 13.95 1.28
C LYS A 680 -9.73 13.52 0.01
N GLY A 681 -8.46 13.92 -0.10
CA GLY A 681 -7.62 13.65 -1.28
C GLY A 681 -7.77 14.67 -2.41
N LEU A 682 -8.86 15.47 -2.45
CA LEU A 682 -9.07 16.51 -3.44
C LEU A 682 -8.35 17.82 -3.03
N GLU A 683 -8.06 18.67 -4.03
CA GLU A 683 -7.45 19.99 -3.83
C GLU A 683 -8.22 21.00 -4.68
N PHE A 684 -8.48 22.20 -4.08
CA PHE A 684 -9.22 23.24 -4.75
C PHE A 684 -8.51 24.60 -4.56
N ASP A 685 -8.53 25.42 -5.61
CA ASP A 685 -7.99 26.78 -5.50
C ASP A 685 -8.69 27.55 -4.37
N ASN A 686 -10.03 27.41 -4.33
CA ASN A 686 -10.88 28.13 -3.40
C ASN A 686 -11.91 27.20 -2.77
N VAL A 687 -12.11 27.33 -1.45
CA VAL A 687 -13.08 26.57 -0.72
C VAL A 687 -14.07 27.48 -0.02
N ILE A 688 -15.35 27.13 -0.14
CA ILE A 688 -16.45 27.74 0.60
C ILE A 688 -17.01 26.65 1.53
N VAL A 689 -16.77 26.76 2.84
CA VAL A 689 -17.42 25.89 3.83
C VAL A 689 -18.82 26.42 4.08
N ALA A 690 -19.80 25.72 3.55
CA ALA A 690 -21.16 26.25 3.46
C ALA A 690 -22.01 26.09 4.75
N ASP A 691 -21.51 25.31 5.73
CA ASP A 691 -22.35 24.90 6.87
C ASP A 691 -21.55 24.64 8.14
N PHE A 692 -20.76 25.62 8.54
CA PHE A 692 -19.83 25.51 9.67
C PHE A 692 -20.53 25.12 11.00
N ASN A 693 -21.72 25.67 11.26
CA ASN A 693 -22.44 25.40 12.49
C ASN A 693 -23.05 23.99 12.58
N SER A 694 -23.04 23.23 11.51
CA SER A 694 -23.49 21.83 11.51
C SER A 694 -22.45 20.85 12.09
N TYR A 695 -21.18 21.27 12.21
CA TYR A 695 -20.14 20.46 12.83
C TYR A 695 -20.18 20.64 14.35
N ASP A 696 -20.26 19.55 15.07
CA ASP A 696 -20.17 19.56 16.54
C ASP A 696 -18.71 19.40 17.03
N ASN A 697 -18.53 19.24 18.34
CA ASN A 697 -17.22 19.04 18.94
C ASN A 697 -16.83 17.55 19.06
N SER A 698 -17.48 16.65 18.32
CA SER A 698 -17.06 15.26 18.25
C SER A 698 -15.72 15.13 17.48
N GLU A 699 -14.93 14.12 17.81
CA GLU A 699 -13.65 13.86 17.13
C GLU A 699 -13.83 13.74 15.61
N VAL A 700 -14.90 13.06 15.18
CA VAL A 700 -15.21 12.87 13.74
C VAL A 700 -15.50 14.20 13.07
N ASP A 701 -16.35 15.04 13.66
CA ASP A 701 -16.73 16.33 13.07
C ASP A 701 -15.56 17.32 13.06
N ILE A 702 -14.73 17.34 14.10
CA ILE A 702 -13.52 18.16 14.13
C ILE A 702 -12.58 17.74 12.99
N LYS A 703 -12.34 16.44 12.79
CA LYS A 703 -11.48 15.93 11.71
C LYS A 703 -12.08 16.19 10.33
N LEU A 704 -13.39 16.02 10.16
CA LEU A 704 -14.08 16.35 8.91
C LEU A 704 -13.95 17.82 8.55
N LEU A 705 -14.11 18.70 9.53
CA LEU A 705 -13.94 20.14 9.32
C LEU A 705 -12.46 20.49 9.02
N TYR A 706 -11.52 19.91 9.75
CA TYR A 706 -10.08 20.07 9.46
C TYR A 706 -9.73 19.63 8.03
N VAL A 707 -10.25 18.48 7.59
CA VAL A 707 -10.09 18.03 6.20
C VAL A 707 -10.68 19.05 5.23
N ALA A 708 -11.91 19.54 5.46
CA ALA A 708 -12.56 20.52 4.59
C ALA A 708 -11.74 21.82 4.44
N LEU A 709 -11.23 22.37 5.56
CA LEU A 709 -10.42 23.58 5.56
C LEU A 709 -9.10 23.39 4.80
N THR A 710 -8.43 22.27 5.01
CA THR A 710 -7.12 21.96 4.40
C THR A 710 -7.20 21.58 2.92
N ARG A 711 -8.40 21.56 2.31
CA ARG A 711 -8.58 21.42 0.85
C ARG A 711 -8.31 22.70 0.09
N ALA A 712 -8.38 23.86 0.77
CA ALA A 712 -8.17 25.18 0.16
C ALA A 712 -6.69 25.45 -0.08
N MET A 713 -6.33 25.88 -1.32
CA MET A 713 -4.97 26.26 -1.66
C MET A 713 -4.75 27.78 -1.56
N HIS A 714 -5.76 28.58 -1.92
CA HIS A 714 -5.59 30.05 -2.05
C HIS A 714 -6.52 30.86 -1.15
N THR A 715 -7.82 30.58 -1.15
CA THR A 715 -8.80 31.29 -0.33
C THR A 715 -9.76 30.38 0.37
N LEU A 716 -10.23 30.79 1.53
CA LEU A 716 -11.18 30.07 2.36
C LEU A 716 -12.25 31.03 2.86
N ASP A 717 -13.51 30.75 2.50
CA ASP A 717 -14.72 31.40 3.03
C ASP A 717 -15.49 30.44 3.91
N ILE A 718 -15.90 30.87 5.09
CA ILE A 718 -16.64 30.07 6.07
C ILE A 718 -18.00 30.73 6.33
N ILE A 719 -19.10 30.06 5.99
CA ILE A 719 -20.46 30.49 6.19
C ILE A 719 -21.04 29.84 7.46
N PHE A 720 -21.51 30.65 8.38
CA PHE A 720 -22.04 30.19 9.68
C PHE A 720 -23.38 30.85 10.08
#